data_ef87f6ecd43ad74ef42027a0d09eeb6a
#
_entry.id   ef87f6ecd43ad74ef42027a0d09eeb6a
#
_cell.length_a   1.000
_cell.length_b   1.000
_cell.length_c   1.000
_cell.angle_alpha   90.00
_cell.angle_beta   90.00
_cell.angle_gamma   90.00
#
_symmetry.space_group_name_H-M   'P 1'
#
loop_
_entity.id
_entity.type
_entity.pdbx_description
1 polymer ?
#
loop_
_entity_poly.entity_id
_entity_poly.type
_entity_poly.pdbx_seq_one_letter_code
_entity_poly.pdbx_strand_id
1 'polypeptide(L)'
;MPVIHLSAQNVFSCIIKDAQSQEHLQNVSVVLKGTSVGVASDSSGRAIIKNIPNGKQALAFTSVGYKEYSLEISFPLPVADSVFEILLEPLATEEEQVIVVASSRTESRIEDLPTKIEVLGVEEVNEEVGIKPGNIASLLGDVAGIQIQQTSATTGNVEMRVQGLPGEYTQILKDGMPLFGGYSGSFSILQIPPLDLKQIEIVKGASSTLYGGGAIAGMVNLISKRPKEGEFEKTILINHSTLKENNINLYLSNRKNKTGFTFFSGGNLQQPVDVNKDGFSDVPETKSFFLHPTLFIYPNKNNLVYIGYNGVFENRKGGDMQVVDEKPDTQHQYFISNRSSRHTFDLNWENKINATDRLIVKGTSSWFDRKIETNVFGMDAHQLSYFSEISYLKKWDKNDLVVGVNFTGEDFHKKLPDSTQINNYSQKTLGVFAQDDWKVSPKFIIQTGIRFDHHNEYGNFALPRISVLYKISPHFTTRLGSGLGYKIPTVFSNDIDERDYPNVLPLQNVKAERSVGGNWDVNYHQKINTWDITINQAFFINRINDPIITKENSVGDISFYNEAEPITTKGLETYIQVFHDALEIYAGYIYTSAKKLYDNNQPYLSLIAKNKFATIIAYEFSHNFRAGIESAYTGKQYLDDGSRTPGYLFVAAMMRYDYKKLSFVLNCENLLDYRQTKKESIVIPPVTNPMFKQLWAPIDGRVVNFSVRIKL
;
A
#
# COMPACT_ATOMS: atom_id res chain seq x y z
N MET A 1 -24.47 -49.74 -61.01
CA MET A 1 -25.26 -48.80 -60.17
C MET A 1 -24.34 -48.16 -59.22
N PRO A 2 -24.12 -46.83 -59.21
CA PRO A 2 -23.32 -46.18 -58.20
C PRO A 2 -24.12 -46.13 -56.89
N VAL A 3 -23.55 -46.67 -55.82
CA VAL A 3 -24.09 -46.56 -54.47
C VAL A 3 -23.86 -45.10 -53.99
N ILE A 4 -24.94 -44.34 -53.90
CA ILE A 4 -24.94 -43.01 -53.31
C ILE A 4 -24.86 -43.22 -51.80
N HIS A 5 -23.69 -42.97 -51.20
CA HIS A 5 -23.58 -42.83 -49.77
C HIS A 5 -24.23 -41.50 -49.34
N LEU A 6 -25.44 -41.55 -48.83
CA LEU A 6 -26.01 -40.45 -48.04
C LEU A 6 -25.26 -40.39 -46.72
N SER A 7 -24.28 -39.53 -46.63
CA SER A 7 -23.71 -39.15 -45.35
C SER A 7 -24.79 -38.41 -44.57
N ALA A 8 -25.26 -38.98 -43.46
CA ALA A 8 -26.09 -38.25 -42.53
C ALA A 8 -25.27 -37.05 -41.98
N GLN A 9 -25.69 -35.85 -42.34
CA GLN A 9 -25.03 -34.61 -41.90
C GLN A 9 -25.50 -34.31 -40.48
N ASN A 10 -24.64 -34.55 -39.49
CA ASN A 10 -24.95 -34.18 -38.10
C ASN A 10 -24.99 -32.66 -37.96
N VAL A 11 -25.90 -32.18 -37.12
CA VAL A 11 -26.11 -30.78 -36.78
C VAL A 11 -26.02 -30.64 -35.27
N PHE A 12 -25.34 -29.62 -34.84
CA PHE A 12 -25.29 -29.21 -33.41
C PHE A 12 -25.91 -27.81 -33.30
N SER A 13 -26.88 -27.63 -32.41
CA SER A 13 -27.55 -26.35 -32.13
C SER A 13 -27.35 -25.97 -30.66
N CYS A 14 -26.98 -24.73 -30.38
CA CYS A 14 -26.82 -24.24 -29.02
C CYS A 14 -27.31 -22.79 -28.88
N ILE A 15 -27.62 -22.43 -27.65
CA ILE A 15 -27.81 -21.04 -27.17
C ILE A 15 -26.70 -20.75 -26.22
N ILE A 16 -25.96 -19.68 -26.50
CA ILE A 16 -24.78 -19.29 -25.74
C ILE A 16 -25.13 -18.07 -24.90
N LYS A 17 -24.87 -18.16 -23.58
CA LYS A 17 -25.17 -17.11 -22.61
C LYS A 17 -23.94 -16.81 -21.75
N ASP A 18 -23.90 -15.62 -21.18
CA ASP A 18 -22.99 -15.25 -20.13
C ASP A 18 -23.32 -16.04 -18.86
N ALA A 19 -22.32 -16.65 -18.22
CA ALA A 19 -22.51 -17.49 -17.05
C ALA A 19 -22.97 -16.69 -15.82
N GLN A 20 -22.70 -15.38 -15.76
CA GLN A 20 -23.03 -14.51 -14.62
C GLN A 20 -24.34 -13.74 -14.86
N SER A 21 -24.44 -13.02 -15.98
CA SER A 21 -25.60 -12.17 -16.28
C SER A 21 -26.77 -12.94 -16.89
N GLN A 22 -26.55 -14.16 -17.43
CA GLN A 22 -27.50 -14.95 -18.18
C GLN A 22 -27.99 -14.29 -19.51
N GLU A 23 -27.32 -13.23 -19.93
CA GLU A 23 -27.60 -12.55 -21.19
C GLU A 23 -27.08 -13.37 -22.39
N HIS A 24 -27.79 -13.29 -23.52
CA HIS A 24 -27.42 -13.98 -24.76
C HIS A 24 -26.17 -13.36 -25.39
N LEU A 25 -25.19 -14.19 -25.76
CA LEU A 25 -23.91 -13.74 -26.33
C LEU A 25 -23.94 -13.83 -27.87
N GLN A 26 -23.83 -12.67 -28.51
CA GLN A 26 -23.70 -12.54 -29.97
C GLN A 26 -22.23 -12.64 -30.42
N ASN A 27 -21.98 -13.09 -31.65
CA ASN A 27 -20.66 -13.21 -32.27
C ASN A 27 -19.69 -14.18 -31.58
N VAL A 28 -20.17 -15.12 -30.80
CA VAL A 28 -19.33 -16.20 -30.26
C VAL A 28 -18.94 -17.15 -31.39
N SER A 29 -17.66 -17.35 -31.61
CA SER A 29 -17.14 -18.31 -32.59
C SER A 29 -17.26 -19.74 -32.06
N VAL A 30 -18.01 -20.59 -32.76
CA VAL A 30 -18.15 -22.02 -32.47
C VAL A 30 -17.45 -22.80 -33.56
N VAL A 31 -16.35 -23.49 -33.23
CA VAL A 31 -15.50 -24.19 -34.21
C VAL A 31 -15.36 -25.65 -33.85
N LEU A 32 -15.46 -26.52 -34.86
CA LEU A 32 -15.11 -27.94 -34.73
C LEU A 32 -13.57 -28.07 -34.69
N LYS A 33 -13.02 -28.45 -33.54
CA LYS A 33 -11.54 -28.52 -33.34
C LYS A 33 -10.87 -29.40 -34.38
N GLY A 34 -9.76 -28.91 -34.93
CA GLY A 34 -9.00 -29.61 -35.97
C GLY A 34 -9.56 -29.47 -37.38
N THR A 35 -10.58 -28.63 -37.59
CA THR A 35 -11.17 -28.35 -38.91
C THR A 35 -11.35 -26.86 -39.14
N SER A 36 -11.72 -26.47 -40.37
CA SER A 36 -12.12 -25.09 -40.69
C SER A 36 -13.65 -24.87 -40.57
N VAL A 37 -14.39 -25.83 -40.04
CA VAL A 37 -15.84 -25.74 -39.90
C VAL A 37 -16.19 -24.97 -38.63
N GLY A 38 -16.87 -23.83 -38.80
CA GLY A 38 -17.28 -22.99 -37.68
C GLY A 38 -18.40 -22.04 -38.04
N VAL A 39 -19.06 -21.46 -37.04
CA VAL A 39 -20.16 -20.51 -37.14
C VAL A 39 -20.09 -19.50 -35.99
N ALA A 40 -20.60 -18.30 -36.16
CA ALA A 40 -20.79 -17.33 -35.11
C ALA A 40 -22.23 -17.34 -34.59
N SER A 41 -22.44 -17.09 -33.29
CA SER A 41 -23.78 -16.93 -32.73
C SER A 41 -24.45 -15.64 -33.20
N ASP A 42 -25.77 -15.68 -33.36
CA ASP A 42 -26.59 -14.53 -33.71
C ASP A 42 -26.94 -13.64 -32.49
N SER A 43 -27.74 -12.60 -32.69
CA SER A 43 -28.17 -11.66 -31.64
C SER A 43 -29.02 -12.31 -30.54
N SER A 44 -29.54 -13.52 -30.72
CA SER A 44 -30.22 -14.31 -29.70
C SER A 44 -29.30 -15.33 -29.02
N GLY A 45 -27.98 -15.26 -29.26
CA GLY A 45 -26.99 -16.22 -28.78
C GLY A 45 -27.02 -17.56 -29.46
N ARG A 46 -27.80 -17.74 -30.50
CA ARG A 46 -27.99 -19.04 -31.16
C ARG A 46 -26.91 -19.30 -32.19
N ALA A 47 -26.31 -20.49 -32.12
CA ALA A 47 -25.37 -20.99 -33.13
C ALA A 47 -25.78 -22.39 -33.63
N ILE A 48 -25.67 -22.62 -34.94
CA ILE A 48 -25.99 -23.91 -35.57
C ILE A 48 -24.83 -24.31 -36.47
N ILE A 49 -24.08 -25.32 -36.06
CA ILE A 49 -22.97 -25.87 -36.83
C ILE A 49 -23.44 -27.16 -37.54
N LYS A 50 -23.14 -27.28 -38.83
CA LYS A 50 -23.59 -28.38 -39.72
C LYS A 50 -22.38 -29.18 -40.21
N ASN A 51 -22.62 -30.32 -40.85
CA ASN A 51 -21.60 -31.16 -41.45
C ASN A 51 -20.59 -31.72 -40.45
N ILE A 52 -21.05 -32.10 -39.28
CA ILE A 52 -20.18 -32.68 -38.22
C ILE A 52 -19.98 -34.18 -38.51
N PRO A 53 -18.75 -34.69 -38.52
CA PRO A 53 -18.46 -36.12 -38.69
C PRO A 53 -19.03 -36.97 -37.56
N ASN A 54 -19.31 -38.24 -37.85
CA ASN A 54 -19.68 -39.21 -36.82
C ASN A 54 -18.51 -39.47 -35.85
N GLY A 55 -18.83 -39.89 -34.62
CA GLY A 55 -17.89 -40.20 -33.58
C GLY A 55 -17.69 -39.06 -32.55
N LYS A 56 -16.67 -39.18 -31.72
CA LYS A 56 -16.35 -38.20 -30.66
C LYS A 56 -15.73 -36.96 -31.31
N GLN A 57 -16.34 -35.80 -31.09
CA GLN A 57 -15.94 -34.53 -31.65
C GLN A 57 -15.74 -33.49 -30.51
N ALA A 58 -14.84 -32.52 -30.69
CA ALA A 58 -14.63 -31.42 -29.78
C ALA A 58 -15.05 -30.09 -30.45
N LEU A 59 -15.97 -29.38 -29.82
CA LEU A 59 -16.40 -28.04 -30.22
C LEU A 59 -15.74 -27.00 -29.31
N ALA A 60 -15.08 -26.01 -29.90
CA ALA A 60 -14.52 -24.88 -29.18
C ALA A 60 -15.41 -23.66 -29.33
N PHE A 61 -15.67 -22.98 -28.22
CA PHE A 61 -16.43 -21.74 -28.11
C PHE A 61 -15.49 -20.63 -27.69
N THR A 62 -15.31 -19.61 -28.54
CA THR A 62 -14.42 -18.49 -28.28
C THR A 62 -15.13 -17.17 -28.54
N SER A 63 -14.97 -16.22 -27.65
CA SER A 63 -15.46 -14.85 -27.80
C SER A 63 -14.49 -13.89 -27.08
N VAL A 64 -14.37 -12.68 -27.60
CA VAL A 64 -13.59 -11.62 -26.93
C VAL A 64 -14.21 -11.35 -25.58
N GLY A 65 -13.38 -11.37 -24.51
CA GLY A 65 -13.84 -11.18 -23.14
C GLY A 65 -14.36 -12.43 -22.43
N TYR A 66 -14.25 -13.62 -23.03
CA TYR A 66 -14.69 -14.89 -22.43
C TYR A 66 -13.60 -15.96 -22.46
N LYS A 67 -13.57 -16.83 -21.44
CA LYS A 67 -12.69 -18.01 -21.45
C LYS A 67 -13.09 -18.96 -22.56
N GLU A 68 -12.10 -19.54 -23.26
CA GLU A 68 -12.39 -20.61 -24.22
C GLU A 68 -13.08 -21.78 -23.50
N TYR A 69 -14.24 -22.17 -23.95
CA TYR A 69 -14.96 -23.36 -23.51
C TYR A 69 -14.85 -24.45 -24.55
N SER A 70 -14.62 -25.68 -24.15
CA SER A 70 -14.51 -26.83 -25.04
C SER A 70 -15.47 -27.93 -24.61
N LEU A 71 -16.36 -28.33 -25.53
CA LEU A 71 -17.34 -29.40 -25.34
C LEU A 71 -16.96 -30.62 -26.16
N GLU A 72 -16.72 -31.76 -25.51
CA GLU A 72 -16.58 -33.05 -26.19
C GLU A 72 -17.92 -33.75 -26.26
N ILE A 73 -18.37 -34.10 -27.46
CA ILE A 73 -19.68 -34.73 -27.69
C ILE A 73 -19.60 -35.77 -28.84
N SER A 74 -20.36 -36.86 -28.73
CA SER A 74 -20.39 -37.92 -29.73
C SER A 74 -21.58 -37.76 -30.69
N PHE A 75 -21.33 -37.89 -31.98
CA PHE A 75 -22.35 -37.84 -33.03
C PHE A 75 -22.55 -39.21 -33.66
N PRO A 76 -23.83 -39.57 -34.11
CA PRO A 76 -25.04 -38.71 -34.07
C PRO A 76 -25.57 -38.50 -32.64
N LEU A 77 -26.24 -37.38 -32.41
CA LEU A 77 -26.89 -37.07 -31.15
C LEU A 77 -28.07 -38.02 -30.89
N PRO A 78 -28.30 -38.45 -29.63
CA PRO A 78 -29.41 -39.36 -29.28
C PRO A 78 -30.80 -38.79 -29.59
N VAL A 79 -30.93 -37.44 -29.55
CA VAL A 79 -32.15 -36.70 -29.95
C VAL A 79 -31.77 -35.66 -30.99
N ALA A 80 -32.35 -35.77 -32.18
CA ALA A 80 -31.90 -35.05 -33.38
C ALA A 80 -32.01 -33.51 -33.28
N ASP A 81 -32.92 -32.95 -32.52
CA ASP A 81 -33.18 -31.49 -32.41
C ASP A 81 -32.83 -30.92 -31.04
N SER A 82 -31.88 -31.51 -30.35
CA SER A 82 -31.43 -30.98 -29.02
C SER A 82 -30.75 -29.63 -29.15
N VAL A 83 -31.23 -28.63 -28.40
CA VAL A 83 -30.56 -27.33 -28.25
C VAL A 83 -29.81 -27.33 -26.94
N PHE A 84 -28.50 -27.16 -27.03
CA PHE A 84 -27.62 -27.13 -25.85
C PHE A 84 -27.52 -25.71 -25.32
N GLU A 85 -27.61 -25.55 -24.02
CA GLU A 85 -27.27 -24.28 -23.36
C GLU A 85 -25.79 -24.29 -23.00
N ILE A 86 -25.05 -23.29 -23.49
CA ILE A 86 -23.64 -23.13 -23.29
C ILE A 86 -23.44 -21.84 -22.48
N LEU A 87 -22.87 -21.97 -21.29
CA LEU A 87 -22.53 -20.84 -20.43
C LEU A 87 -21.04 -20.54 -20.60
N LEU A 88 -20.71 -19.37 -21.15
CA LEU A 88 -19.34 -18.90 -21.20
C LEU A 88 -19.03 -18.10 -19.94
N GLU A 89 -17.97 -18.49 -19.27
CA GLU A 89 -17.41 -17.66 -18.21
C GLU A 89 -16.74 -16.46 -18.85
N PRO A 90 -17.10 -15.22 -18.45
CA PRO A 90 -16.30 -14.08 -18.86
C PRO A 90 -14.84 -14.41 -18.61
N LEU A 91 -13.97 -14.15 -19.60
CA LEU A 91 -12.60 -13.88 -19.23
C LEU A 91 -12.76 -12.79 -18.20
N ALA A 92 -12.36 -13.05 -16.97
CA ALA A 92 -12.04 -11.96 -16.10
C ALA A 92 -11.01 -11.08 -16.84
N THR A 93 -11.46 -10.15 -17.70
CA THR A 93 -10.92 -8.80 -17.59
C THR A 93 -11.19 -8.52 -16.15
N GLU A 94 -10.15 -8.57 -15.36
CA GLU A 94 -10.18 -8.15 -13.98
C GLU A 94 -10.54 -6.65 -13.92
N GLU A 95 -11.80 -6.34 -14.07
CA GLU A 95 -12.44 -5.68 -12.97
C GLU A 95 -12.59 -6.77 -11.90
N GLU A 96 -11.48 -7.20 -11.29
CA GLU A 96 -11.54 -7.80 -9.97
C GLU A 96 -12.28 -6.75 -9.17
N GLN A 97 -13.53 -7.05 -8.82
CA GLN A 97 -14.29 -6.19 -7.93
C GLN A 97 -13.38 -5.94 -6.76
N VAL A 98 -12.86 -4.71 -6.67
CA VAL A 98 -11.84 -4.38 -5.69
C VAL A 98 -12.48 -4.55 -4.32
N ILE A 99 -12.23 -5.71 -3.72
CA ILE A 99 -12.75 -6.07 -2.41
C ILE A 99 -11.78 -5.51 -1.39
N VAL A 100 -12.28 -4.66 -0.53
CA VAL A 100 -11.53 -4.03 0.55
C VAL A 100 -12.06 -4.46 1.91
N VAL A 101 -11.18 -4.53 2.88
CA VAL A 101 -11.47 -4.96 4.26
C VAL A 101 -11.21 -3.84 5.27
N ALA A 102 -10.39 -2.86 4.91
CA ALA A 102 -9.89 -1.84 5.82
C ALA A 102 -10.97 -0.99 6.50
N SER A 103 -12.05 -0.61 5.80
CA SER A 103 -13.02 0.33 6.38
C SER A 103 -14.17 -0.33 7.15
N SER A 104 -14.38 -1.63 6.97
CA SER A 104 -15.56 -2.30 7.51
C SER A 104 -15.30 -3.65 8.17
N ARG A 105 -14.05 -4.16 8.15
CA ARG A 105 -13.72 -5.54 8.56
C ARG A 105 -14.50 -6.61 7.78
N THR A 106 -15.32 -6.19 6.81
CA THR A 106 -16.07 -7.06 5.91
C THR A 106 -15.48 -6.94 4.51
N GLU A 107 -15.53 -8.03 3.75
CA GLU A 107 -15.28 -7.99 2.31
C GLU A 107 -16.40 -7.16 1.67
N SER A 108 -16.10 -5.95 1.26
CA SER A 108 -17.06 -5.01 0.68
C SER A 108 -16.51 -4.44 -0.62
N ARG A 109 -17.39 -4.18 -1.58
CA ARG A 109 -17.01 -3.50 -2.82
C ARG A 109 -16.66 -2.06 -2.51
N ILE A 110 -15.57 -1.56 -3.08
CA ILE A 110 -15.11 -0.18 -2.86
C ILE A 110 -16.18 0.87 -3.20
N GLU A 111 -17.01 0.61 -4.20
CA GLU A 111 -18.10 1.50 -4.64
C GLU A 111 -19.27 1.60 -3.67
N ASP A 112 -19.42 0.61 -2.77
CA ASP A 112 -20.51 0.56 -1.78
C ASP A 112 -20.08 1.09 -0.40
N LEU A 113 -18.83 1.56 -0.28
CA LEU A 113 -18.30 2.05 0.99
C LEU A 113 -18.52 3.55 1.16
N PRO A 114 -19.09 3.98 2.30
CA PRO A 114 -19.20 5.38 2.67
C PRO A 114 -17.86 6.07 2.93
N THR A 115 -16.83 5.29 3.24
CA THR A 115 -15.46 5.78 3.39
C THR A 115 -14.73 5.70 2.06
N LYS A 116 -14.07 6.80 1.64
CA LYS A 116 -13.18 6.78 0.47
C LYS A 116 -11.96 5.93 0.79
N ILE A 117 -11.73 4.91 -0.04
CA ILE A 117 -10.54 4.06 0.00
C ILE A 117 -9.86 4.14 -1.37
N GLU A 118 -8.56 4.28 -1.38
CA GLU A 118 -7.74 4.09 -2.57
C GLU A 118 -7.06 2.73 -2.45
N VAL A 119 -7.02 1.98 -3.53
CA VAL A 119 -6.44 0.64 -3.57
C VAL A 119 -5.40 0.59 -4.66
N LEU A 120 -4.18 0.22 -4.27
CA LEU A 120 -3.19 -0.26 -5.21
C LEU A 120 -3.37 -1.76 -5.33
N GLY A 121 -3.84 -2.20 -6.46
CA GLY A 121 -4.19 -3.61 -6.71
C GLY A 121 -2.98 -4.50 -7.01
N VAL A 122 -3.28 -5.72 -7.44
CA VAL A 122 -2.24 -6.73 -7.75
C VAL A 122 -1.35 -6.28 -8.91
N GLU A 123 -1.91 -5.57 -9.90
CA GLU A 123 -1.14 -5.13 -11.07
C GLU A 123 -0.15 -4.06 -10.70
N GLU A 124 -0.59 -2.98 -10.03
CA GLU A 124 0.26 -1.88 -9.58
C GLU A 124 1.36 -2.38 -8.64
N VAL A 125 1.00 -3.24 -7.66
CA VAL A 125 1.99 -3.87 -6.78
C VAL A 125 2.99 -4.70 -7.57
N ASN A 126 2.56 -5.49 -8.56
CA ASN A 126 3.46 -6.31 -9.38
C ASN A 126 4.37 -5.50 -10.31
N GLU A 127 3.93 -4.34 -10.78
CA GLU A 127 4.76 -3.43 -11.59
C GLU A 127 5.84 -2.81 -10.73
N GLU A 128 5.48 -2.26 -9.58
CA GLU A 128 6.41 -1.60 -8.67
C GLU A 128 7.44 -2.58 -8.07
N VAL A 129 7.05 -3.83 -7.81
CA VAL A 129 7.99 -4.92 -7.45
C VAL A 129 9.14 -5.03 -8.45
N GLY A 130 8.91 -4.75 -9.73
CA GLY A 130 9.95 -4.73 -10.77
C GLY A 130 10.82 -3.48 -10.75
N ILE A 131 10.38 -2.39 -10.14
CA ILE A 131 11.06 -1.09 -10.08
C ILE A 131 11.90 -0.99 -8.81
N LYS A 132 11.26 -1.07 -7.63
CA LYS A 132 11.91 -1.02 -6.30
C LYS A 132 11.51 -2.21 -5.42
N PRO A 133 12.13 -3.37 -5.62
CA PRO A 133 11.76 -4.59 -4.88
C PRO A 133 12.18 -4.59 -3.40
N GLY A 134 12.97 -3.62 -2.95
CA GLY A 134 13.48 -3.55 -1.58
C GLY A 134 12.46 -3.05 -0.56
N ASN A 135 11.54 -2.15 -0.96
CA ASN A 135 10.57 -1.56 -0.04
C ASN A 135 9.38 -0.92 -0.77
N ILE A 136 8.34 -0.54 0.01
CA ILE A 136 7.08 0.02 -0.51
C ILE A 136 7.06 1.55 -0.62
N ALA A 137 8.15 2.25 -0.32
CA ALA A 137 8.11 3.71 -0.23
C ALA A 137 7.78 4.37 -1.59
N SER A 138 8.37 3.90 -2.69
CA SER A 138 8.05 4.41 -4.04
C SER A 138 6.59 4.19 -4.39
N LEU A 139 6.09 2.96 -4.22
CA LEU A 139 4.69 2.60 -4.48
C LEU A 139 3.69 3.50 -3.76
N LEU A 140 3.98 3.89 -2.51
CA LEU A 140 3.15 4.83 -1.76
C LEU A 140 3.30 6.27 -2.26
N GLY A 141 4.46 6.63 -2.81
CA GLY A 141 4.75 7.97 -3.34
C GLY A 141 3.92 8.35 -4.57
N ASP A 142 3.47 7.37 -5.34
CA ASP A 142 2.68 7.53 -6.57
C ASP A 142 1.20 7.81 -6.26
N VAL A 143 0.77 7.55 -5.01
CA VAL A 143 -0.62 7.78 -4.59
C VAL A 143 -0.88 9.27 -4.38
N ALA A 144 -1.94 9.79 -5.00
CA ALA A 144 -2.37 11.17 -4.78
C ALA A 144 -2.57 11.47 -3.29
N GLY A 145 -2.10 12.63 -2.80
CA GLY A 145 -2.21 13.02 -1.38
C GLY A 145 -1.19 12.38 -0.46
N ILE A 146 -0.35 11.49 -0.95
CA ILE A 146 0.81 10.97 -0.22
C ILE A 146 2.09 11.64 -0.71
N GLN A 147 2.99 11.91 0.20
CA GLN A 147 4.34 12.40 -0.10
C GLN A 147 5.35 11.56 0.68
N ILE A 148 6.30 10.97 -0.02
CA ILE A 148 7.47 10.35 0.60
C ILE A 148 8.56 11.42 0.66
N GLN A 149 9.01 11.72 1.88
CA GLN A 149 9.99 12.75 2.16
C GLN A 149 11.23 12.11 2.78
N GLN A 150 12.39 12.28 2.15
CA GLN A 150 13.65 11.90 2.78
C GLN A 150 13.93 12.85 3.97
N THR A 151 14.25 12.29 5.14
CA THR A 151 14.45 13.03 6.38
C THR A 151 15.92 13.06 6.81
N SER A 152 16.75 12.12 6.33
CA SER A 152 18.16 12.07 6.66
C SER A 152 19.02 11.89 5.39
N ALA A 153 19.99 12.75 5.21
CA ALA A 153 21.00 12.62 4.16
C ALA A 153 21.90 11.41 4.42
N THR A 154 22.25 11.15 5.66
CA THR A 154 23.23 10.14 6.06
C THR A 154 22.65 8.72 6.06
N THR A 155 21.45 8.54 6.61
CA THR A 155 20.84 7.20 6.77
C THR A 155 19.81 6.88 5.71
N GLY A 156 19.43 7.86 4.87
CA GLY A 156 18.41 7.70 3.85
C GLY A 156 17.02 7.40 4.40
N ASN A 157 16.75 7.76 5.64
CA ASN A 157 15.43 7.62 6.27
C ASN A 157 14.40 8.43 5.49
N VAL A 158 13.17 7.91 5.44
CA VAL A 158 12.05 8.57 4.78
C VAL A 158 10.83 8.63 5.70
N GLU A 159 10.02 9.65 5.48
CA GLU A 159 8.74 9.84 6.12
C GLU A 159 7.62 9.82 5.08
N MET A 160 6.52 9.14 5.39
CA MET A 160 5.30 9.19 4.60
C MET A 160 4.36 10.27 5.16
N ARG A 161 4.02 11.28 4.37
CA ARG A 161 3.07 12.35 4.73
C ARG A 161 1.76 12.18 4.00
N VAL A 162 0.65 12.25 4.72
CA VAL A 162 -0.71 12.12 4.17
C VAL A 162 -1.48 13.40 4.40
N GLN A 163 -2.02 14.00 3.33
CA GLN A 163 -2.78 15.26 3.38
C GLN A 163 -2.03 16.40 4.10
N GLY A 164 -0.71 16.43 3.97
CA GLY A 164 0.15 17.44 4.58
C GLY A 164 0.39 17.26 6.08
N LEU A 165 0.02 16.12 6.66
CA LEU A 165 0.38 15.75 8.02
C LEU A 165 1.59 14.81 8.04
N PRO A 166 2.51 14.95 9.01
CA PRO A 166 3.62 14.05 9.23
C PRO A 166 3.21 12.58 9.37
N GLY A 167 4.13 11.66 9.06
CA GLY A 167 3.89 10.22 9.03
C GLY A 167 3.44 9.62 10.35
N GLU A 168 3.83 10.24 11.44
CA GLU A 168 3.41 9.84 12.80
C GLU A 168 1.90 9.96 13.07
N TYR A 169 1.15 10.64 12.20
CA TYR A 169 -0.32 10.73 12.22
C TYR A 169 -1.00 9.70 11.32
N THR A 170 -0.22 8.84 10.65
CA THR A 170 -0.74 7.78 9.78
C THR A 170 -0.37 6.41 10.32
N GLN A 171 -1.37 5.55 10.47
CA GLN A 171 -1.16 4.20 10.96
C GLN A 171 -0.86 3.24 9.81
N ILE A 172 0.21 2.45 9.94
CA ILE A 172 0.53 1.36 9.01
C ILE A 172 0.11 0.04 9.61
N LEU A 173 -0.62 -0.75 8.83
CA LEU A 173 -1.15 -2.04 9.23
C LEU A 173 -0.71 -3.12 8.23
N LYS A 174 -0.59 -4.35 8.70
CA LYS A 174 -0.54 -5.56 7.86
C LYS A 174 -1.69 -6.49 8.23
N ASP A 175 -2.53 -6.83 7.26
CA ASP A 175 -3.74 -7.63 7.46
C ASP A 175 -4.65 -7.10 8.60
N GLY A 176 -4.67 -5.76 8.73
CA GLY A 176 -5.43 -5.04 9.75
C GLY A 176 -4.87 -5.12 11.16
N MET A 177 -3.61 -5.46 11.34
CA MET A 177 -2.87 -5.42 12.60
C MET A 177 -1.75 -4.36 12.54
N PRO A 178 -1.51 -3.56 13.60
CA PRO A 178 -0.43 -2.58 13.63
C PRO A 178 0.93 -3.21 13.40
N LEU A 179 1.78 -2.56 12.58
CA LEU A 179 3.08 -3.10 12.22
C LEU A 179 4.21 -2.62 13.13
N PHE A 180 4.20 -1.35 13.55
CA PHE A 180 5.37 -0.74 14.15
C PHE A 180 5.00 0.15 15.34
N GLY A 181 5.85 0.10 16.36
CA GLY A 181 5.79 1.03 17.46
C GLY A 181 6.71 2.26 17.27
N GLY A 182 6.62 3.23 18.16
CA GLY A 182 7.27 4.54 18.06
C GLY A 182 8.78 4.52 17.86
N TYR A 183 9.50 3.61 18.52
CA TYR A 183 10.98 3.52 18.42
C TYR A 183 11.49 3.13 17.02
N SER A 184 10.71 2.42 16.24
CA SER A 184 11.10 2.07 14.86
C SER A 184 11.02 3.26 13.89
N GLY A 185 10.24 4.27 14.20
CA GLY A 185 10.16 5.54 13.49
C GLY A 185 10.08 5.42 11.97
N SER A 186 10.86 6.27 11.31
CA SER A 186 10.93 6.41 9.84
C SER A 186 11.52 5.21 9.08
N PHE A 187 12.08 4.19 9.76
CA PHE A 187 12.53 2.96 9.09
C PHE A 187 11.39 2.04 8.62
N SER A 188 10.19 2.23 9.14
CA SER A 188 9.08 1.28 8.99
C SER A 188 8.79 0.89 7.54
N ILE A 189 8.57 1.88 6.66
CA ILE A 189 8.19 1.62 5.25
C ILE A 189 9.37 1.14 4.39
N LEU A 190 10.60 1.42 4.80
CA LEU A 190 11.82 0.94 4.13
C LEU A 190 12.12 -0.53 4.41
N GLN A 191 11.47 -1.14 5.42
CA GLN A 191 11.65 -2.52 5.82
C GLN A 191 10.53 -3.46 5.35
N ILE A 192 9.72 -3.04 4.38
CA ILE A 192 8.59 -3.82 3.86
C ILE A 192 8.80 -4.06 2.37
N PRO A 193 9.26 -5.25 1.96
CA PRO A 193 9.32 -5.63 0.55
C PRO A 193 7.92 -5.92 0.00
N PRO A 194 7.59 -5.51 -1.26
CA PRO A 194 6.23 -5.63 -1.79
C PRO A 194 5.86 -6.99 -2.39
N LEU A 195 6.81 -7.92 -2.60
CA LEU A 195 6.57 -9.15 -3.40
C LEU A 195 5.53 -10.11 -2.78
N ASP A 196 5.40 -10.15 -1.45
CA ASP A 196 4.42 -10.95 -0.72
C ASP A 196 3.08 -10.24 -0.47
N LEU A 197 2.92 -9.01 -0.98
CA LEU A 197 1.67 -8.24 -0.89
C LEU A 197 0.74 -8.57 -2.07
N LYS A 198 -0.55 -8.63 -1.77
CA LYS A 198 -1.63 -8.75 -2.75
C LYS A 198 -2.11 -7.36 -3.19
N GLN A 199 -2.36 -6.48 -2.24
CA GLN A 199 -2.85 -5.11 -2.49
C GLN A 199 -2.52 -4.21 -1.30
N ILE A 200 -2.59 -2.91 -1.51
CA ILE A 200 -2.47 -1.89 -0.46
C ILE A 200 -3.76 -1.07 -0.43
N GLU A 201 -4.38 -0.99 0.73
CA GLU A 201 -5.60 -0.21 0.97
C GLU A 201 -5.24 1.06 1.73
N ILE A 202 -5.62 2.22 1.21
CA ILE A 202 -5.29 3.52 1.78
C ILE A 202 -6.57 4.24 2.12
N VAL A 203 -6.77 4.53 3.39
CA VAL A 203 -7.88 5.33 3.90
C VAL A 203 -7.34 6.66 4.37
N LYS A 204 -7.76 7.74 3.72
CA LYS A 204 -7.35 9.11 4.07
C LYS A 204 -8.38 9.75 5.00
N GLY A 205 -7.89 10.54 5.97
CA GLY A 205 -8.69 11.17 7.00
C GLY A 205 -8.95 10.29 8.22
N ALA A 206 -9.69 10.81 9.21
CA ALA A 206 -9.90 10.16 10.49
C ALA A 206 -10.51 8.76 10.37
N SER A 207 -9.74 7.73 10.73
CA SER A 207 -10.11 6.31 10.65
C SER A 207 -10.02 5.60 12.01
N SER A 208 -10.07 6.35 13.09
CA SER A 208 -9.77 5.87 14.45
C SER A 208 -10.78 4.89 15.02
N THR A 209 -12.03 4.80 14.52
CA THR A 209 -13.04 3.95 15.13
C THR A 209 -12.66 2.47 15.18
N LEU A 210 -12.24 1.88 14.08
CA LEU A 210 -11.84 0.47 14.06
C LEU A 210 -10.40 0.25 14.53
N TYR A 211 -9.51 1.25 14.37
CA TYR A 211 -8.07 1.07 14.51
C TYR A 211 -7.45 1.81 15.70
N GLY A 212 -8.19 2.73 16.34
CA GLY A 212 -7.77 3.44 17.54
C GLY A 212 -6.88 4.64 17.26
N GLY A 213 -6.06 4.99 18.26
CA GLY A 213 -5.15 6.13 18.18
C GLY A 213 -4.11 6.00 17.08
N GLY A 214 -3.63 7.14 16.56
CA GLY A 214 -2.61 7.19 15.50
C GLY A 214 -3.15 7.25 14.07
N ALA A 215 -4.42 6.93 13.82
CA ALA A 215 -5.06 7.03 12.50
C ALA A 215 -5.73 8.39 12.27
N ILE A 216 -5.01 9.50 12.52
CA ILE A 216 -5.50 10.88 12.39
C ILE A 216 -5.54 11.31 10.92
N ALA A 217 -4.42 11.20 10.23
CA ALA A 217 -4.31 11.50 8.79
C ALA A 217 -4.87 10.36 7.93
N GLY A 218 -5.00 9.18 8.50
CA GLY A 218 -5.49 7.99 7.83
C GLY A 218 -4.72 6.73 8.20
N MET A 219 -4.85 5.73 7.36
CA MET A 219 -4.12 4.47 7.51
C MET A 219 -3.75 3.87 6.17
N VAL A 220 -2.68 3.08 6.17
CA VAL A 220 -2.24 2.21 5.08
C VAL A 220 -2.31 0.77 5.55
N ASN A 221 -3.12 -0.06 4.90
CA ASN A 221 -3.28 -1.46 5.25
C ASN A 221 -2.70 -2.35 4.14
N LEU A 222 -1.65 -3.05 4.46
CA LEU A 222 -0.95 -3.96 3.56
C LEU A 222 -1.61 -5.33 3.62
N ILE A 223 -2.17 -5.79 2.51
CA ILE A 223 -2.84 -7.08 2.42
C ILE A 223 -1.88 -8.13 1.87
N SER A 224 -1.62 -9.16 2.65
CA SER A 224 -0.73 -10.25 2.27
C SER A 224 -1.36 -11.18 1.24
N LYS A 225 -0.55 -11.77 0.35
CA LYS A 225 -0.97 -12.88 -0.52
C LYS A 225 -1.37 -14.09 0.32
N ARG A 226 -2.44 -14.78 -0.11
CA ARG A 226 -2.91 -16.05 0.47
C ARG A 226 -2.76 -17.19 -0.54
N PRO A 227 -2.45 -18.42 -0.10
CA PRO A 227 -2.26 -19.53 -1.02
C PRO A 227 -3.60 -19.95 -1.65
N LYS A 228 -3.60 -20.14 -2.97
CA LYS A 228 -4.77 -20.62 -3.74
C LYS A 228 -4.76 -22.15 -3.82
N GLU A 229 -5.96 -22.76 -3.75
CA GLU A 229 -6.09 -24.22 -3.78
C GLU A 229 -5.72 -24.79 -5.15
N GLY A 230 -4.83 -25.79 -5.15
CA GLY A 230 -4.36 -26.45 -6.38
C GLY A 230 -3.30 -25.67 -7.17
N GLU A 231 -2.92 -24.47 -6.73
CA GLU A 231 -1.90 -23.62 -7.37
C GLU A 231 -0.59 -23.69 -6.56
N PHE A 232 0.55 -23.79 -7.27
CA PHE A 232 1.86 -23.65 -6.68
C PHE A 232 2.59 -22.46 -7.33
N GLU A 233 2.48 -21.29 -6.72
CA GLU A 233 3.20 -20.08 -7.15
C GLU A 233 4.66 -20.17 -6.69
N LYS A 234 5.57 -19.89 -7.63
CA LYS A 234 7.03 -19.81 -7.37
C LYS A 234 7.55 -18.63 -8.17
N THR A 235 8.05 -17.61 -7.47
CA THR A 235 8.55 -16.40 -8.11
C THR A 235 9.94 -16.07 -7.56
N ILE A 236 10.91 -15.85 -8.43
CA ILE A 236 12.21 -15.28 -8.11
C ILE A 236 12.29 -13.91 -8.78
N LEU A 237 12.78 -12.93 -8.05
CA LEU A 237 13.05 -11.59 -8.56
C LEU A 237 14.50 -11.21 -8.27
N ILE A 238 15.20 -10.74 -9.29
CA ILE A 238 16.55 -10.22 -9.20
C ILE A 238 16.53 -8.80 -9.76
N ASN A 239 17.14 -7.86 -9.05
CA ASN A 239 17.23 -6.46 -9.45
C ASN A 239 18.66 -5.93 -9.24
N HIS A 240 19.07 -5.04 -10.12
CA HIS A 240 20.31 -4.27 -10.00
C HIS A 240 20.07 -2.82 -10.43
N SER A 241 20.68 -1.87 -9.71
CA SER A 241 20.60 -0.45 -10.03
C SER A 241 21.95 0.20 -10.26
N THR A 242 21.95 1.33 -10.97
CA THR A 242 23.17 2.14 -11.19
C THR A 242 23.72 2.76 -9.90
N LEU A 243 22.93 2.82 -8.83
CA LEU A 243 23.36 3.19 -7.48
C LEU A 243 24.00 2.01 -6.72
N LYS A 244 24.34 0.90 -7.41
CA LYS A 244 24.95 -0.30 -6.84
C LYS A 244 24.07 -1.01 -5.82
N GLU A 245 22.76 -0.91 -5.95
CA GLU A 245 21.80 -1.69 -5.21
C GLU A 245 21.56 -3.04 -5.89
N ASN A 246 21.50 -4.12 -5.11
CA ASN A 246 21.19 -5.46 -5.59
C ASN A 246 20.10 -6.07 -4.70
N ASN A 247 19.04 -6.58 -5.31
CA ASN A 247 17.96 -7.25 -4.63
C ASN A 247 17.79 -8.67 -5.18
N ILE A 248 17.59 -9.63 -4.29
CA ILE A 248 17.20 -11.01 -4.63
C ILE A 248 16.05 -11.40 -3.72
N ASN A 249 14.89 -11.71 -4.31
CA ASN A 249 13.67 -12.07 -3.60
C ASN A 249 13.11 -13.39 -4.13
N LEU A 250 12.62 -14.23 -3.21
CA LEU A 250 11.95 -15.50 -3.48
C LEU A 250 10.56 -15.49 -2.84
N TYR A 251 9.55 -15.83 -3.60
CA TYR A 251 8.19 -16.06 -3.09
C TYR A 251 7.70 -17.45 -3.48
N LEU A 252 7.19 -18.21 -2.53
CA LEU A 252 6.58 -19.52 -2.71
C LEU A 252 5.20 -19.53 -2.05
N SER A 253 4.21 -20.14 -2.71
CA SER A 253 2.86 -20.26 -2.17
C SER A 253 2.22 -21.55 -2.69
N ASN A 254 1.64 -22.34 -1.81
CA ASN A 254 0.91 -23.56 -2.16
C ASN A 254 -0.21 -23.84 -1.16
N ARG A 255 -1.31 -24.38 -1.65
CA ARG A 255 -2.38 -24.92 -0.81
C ARG A 255 -2.82 -26.26 -1.35
N LYS A 256 -2.89 -27.24 -0.48
CA LYS A 256 -3.43 -28.58 -0.78
C LYS A 256 -4.42 -28.96 0.33
N ASN A 257 -5.68 -29.10 -0.05
CA ASN A 257 -6.77 -29.47 0.87
C ASN A 257 -6.86 -28.50 2.08
N LYS A 258 -6.59 -29.02 3.28
CA LYS A 258 -6.77 -28.29 4.55
C LYS A 258 -5.55 -27.48 4.99
N THR A 259 -4.45 -27.52 4.28
CA THR A 259 -3.22 -26.81 4.65
C THR A 259 -2.66 -26.04 3.47
N GLY A 260 -2.09 -24.91 3.76
CA GLY A 260 -1.37 -24.09 2.79
C GLY A 260 -0.23 -23.35 3.45
N PHE A 261 0.67 -22.81 2.64
CA PHE A 261 1.74 -21.96 3.12
C PHE A 261 2.05 -20.85 2.12
N THR A 262 2.56 -19.75 2.63
CA THR A 262 3.33 -18.77 1.87
C THR A 262 4.72 -18.66 2.51
N PHE A 263 5.70 -18.42 1.68
CA PHE A 263 7.08 -18.22 2.12
C PHE A 263 7.70 -17.13 1.26
N PHE A 264 8.11 -16.05 1.91
CA PHE A 264 8.90 -14.99 1.28
C PHE A 264 10.27 -14.96 1.97
N SER A 265 11.32 -14.83 1.16
CA SER A 265 12.66 -14.51 1.64
C SER A 265 13.31 -13.56 0.65
N GLY A 266 13.98 -12.54 1.16
CA GLY A 266 14.61 -11.52 0.33
C GLY A 266 15.89 -10.97 0.95
N GLY A 267 16.75 -10.43 0.10
CA GLY A 267 17.95 -9.72 0.50
C GLY A 267 18.15 -8.46 -0.32
N ASN A 268 18.54 -7.38 0.34
CA ASN A 268 18.96 -6.12 -0.26
C ASN A 268 20.41 -5.83 0.12
N LEU A 269 21.22 -5.51 -0.86
CA LEU A 269 22.62 -5.10 -0.70
C LEU A 269 22.83 -3.80 -1.46
N GLN A 270 22.96 -2.69 -0.72
CA GLN A 270 23.25 -1.35 -1.24
C GLN A 270 24.66 -0.96 -0.84
N GLN A 271 25.50 -0.64 -1.80
CA GLN A 271 26.81 -0.02 -1.51
C GLN A 271 26.65 1.48 -1.28
N PRO A 272 27.50 2.10 -0.44
CA PRO A 272 27.45 3.54 -0.24
C PRO A 272 27.82 4.29 -1.52
N VAL A 273 27.15 5.41 -1.78
CA VAL A 273 27.43 6.26 -2.95
C VAL A 273 27.39 7.73 -2.53
N ASP A 274 28.46 8.44 -2.87
CA ASP A 274 28.56 9.90 -2.85
C ASP A 274 28.28 10.40 -4.27
N VAL A 275 27.07 10.88 -4.53
CA VAL A 275 26.58 11.27 -5.87
C VAL A 275 27.10 12.66 -6.25
N ASN A 276 27.22 13.55 -5.29
CA ASN A 276 27.59 14.95 -5.49
C ASN A 276 29.09 15.21 -5.32
N LYS A 277 29.85 14.23 -4.80
CA LYS A 277 31.29 14.25 -4.56
C LYS A 277 31.72 15.26 -3.50
N ASP A 278 30.94 15.39 -2.44
CA ASP A 278 31.26 16.26 -1.31
C ASP A 278 31.97 15.53 -0.15
N GLY A 279 32.22 14.22 -0.30
CA GLY A 279 32.89 13.37 0.68
C GLY A 279 31.93 12.65 1.64
N PHE A 280 30.62 12.89 1.56
CA PHE A 280 29.61 12.23 2.38
C PHE A 280 28.70 11.33 1.53
N SER A 281 28.17 10.27 2.12
CA SER A 281 27.25 9.37 1.43
C SER A 281 25.88 10.02 1.25
N ASP A 282 25.45 10.21 -0.03
CA ASP A 282 24.07 10.54 -0.38
C ASP A 282 23.16 9.30 -0.30
N VAL A 283 23.75 8.11 -0.52
CA VAL A 283 23.10 6.80 -0.39
C VAL A 283 23.90 5.98 0.60
N PRO A 284 23.29 5.52 1.74
CA PRO A 284 24.00 4.76 2.75
C PRO A 284 24.31 3.33 2.30
N GLU A 285 25.35 2.72 2.88
CA GLU A 285 25.47 1.26 2.85
C GLU A 285 24.27 0.66 3.55
N THR A 286 23.60 -0.33 2.89
CA THR A 286 22.49 -1.05 3.50
C THR A 286 22.61 -2.55 3.19
N LYS A 287 22.47 -3.37 4.22
CA LYS A 287 22.43 -4.84 4.12
C LYS A 287 21.19 -5.31 4.86
N SER A 288 20.19 -5.78 4.12
CA SER A 288 18.93 -6.24 4.71
C SER A 288 18.63 -7.69 4.31
N PHE A 289 18.05 -8.43 5.23
CA PHE A 289 17.53 -9.78 4.99
C PHE A 289 16.12 -9.89 5.55
N PHE A 290 15.23 -10.48 4.77
CA PHE A 290 13.81 -10.65 5.07
C PHE A 290 13.43 -12.13 5.06
N LEU A 291 12.55 -12.54 5.98
CA LEU A 291 12.07 -13.91 6.08
C LEU A 291 10.62 -13.93 6.59
N HIS A 292 9.65 -14.27 5.73
CA HIS A 292 8.22 -14.27 6.06
C HIS A 292 7.56 -15.63 5.73
N PRO A 293 7.71 -16.69 6.53
CA PRO A 293 6.91 -17.91 6.43
C PRO A 293 5.54 -17.70 7.08
N THR A 294 4.48 -18.18 6.42
CA THR A 294 3.13 -18.22 6.99
C THR A 294 2.48 -19.56 6.70
N LEU A 295 1.95 -20.21 7.74
CA LEU A 295 1.19 -21.45 7.67
C LEU A 295 -0.31 -21.14 7.71
N PHE A 296 -1.07 -21.72 6.79
CA PHE A 296 -2.53 -21.61 6.71
C PHE A 296 -3.16 -22.98 6.98
N ILE A 297 -4.17 -23.00 7.84
CA ILE A 297 -4.93 -24.20 8.19
C ILE A 297 -6.40 -23.92 7.92
N TYR A 298 -7.03 -24.76 7.12
CA TYR A 298 -8.44 -24.71 6.73
C TYR A 298 -9.16 -25.95 7.30
N PRO A 299 -9.54 -25.96 8.60
CA PRO A 299 -10.19 -27.12 9.22
C PRO A 299 -11.47 -27.55 8.46
N ASN A 300 -12.21 -26.58 7.97
CA ASN A 300 -13.38 -26.71 7.10
C ASN A 300 -13.57 -25.43 6.26
N LYS A 301 -14.64 -25.37 5.45
CA LYS A 301 -14.94 -24.23 4.56
C LYS A 301 -15.22 -22.90 5.31
N ASN A 302 -15.58 -23.00 6.59
CA ASN A 302 -15.97 -21.86 7.42
C ASN A 302 -14.85 -21.36 8.34
N ASN A 303 -13.74 -22.08 8.43
CA ASN A 303 -12.66 -21.76 9.35
C ASN A 303 -11.34 -21.59 8.63
N LEU A 304 -10.65 -20.50 8.91
CA LEU A 304 -9.29 -20.23 8.53
C LEU A 304 -8.47 -19.85 9.77
N VAL A 305 -7.36 -20.52 9.96
CA VAL A 305 -6.32 -20.13 10.92
C VAL A 305 -5.05 -19.88 10.14
N TYR A 306 -4.36 -18.77 10.40
CA TYR A 306 -2.97 -18.65 9.95
C TYR A 306 -2.06 -18.22 11.08
N ILE A 307 -0.82 -18.69 11.02
CA ILE A 307 0.29 -18.35 11.91
C ILE A 307 1.44 -17.90 11.03
N GLY A 308 1.86 -16.66 11.21
CA GLY A 308 2.92 -16.03 10.45
C GLY A 308 4.11 -15.64 11.32
N TYR A 309 5.28 -15.60 10.70
CA TYR A 309 6.47 -14.97 11.24
C TYR A 309 7.02 -13.99 10.21
N ASN A 310 7.37 -12.78 10.66
CA ASN A 310 8.04 -11.77 9.84
C ASN A 310 9.35 -11.38 10.52
N GLY A 311 10.47 -11.83 9.94
CA GLY A 311 11.82 -11.49 10.36
C GLY A 311 12.43 -10.43 9.44
N VAL A 312 12.96 -9.36 10.02
CA VAL A 312 13.72 -8.32 9.30
C VAL A 312 15.03 -8.08 10.03
N PHE A 313 16.13 -8.17 9.28
CA PHE A 313 17.48 -7.93 9.79
C PHE A 313 18.14 -6.89 8.90
N GLU A 314 18.56 -5.78 9.45
CA GLU A 314 19.14 -4.68 8.68
C GLU A 314 20.37 -4.10 9.37
N ASN A 315 21.39 -3.79 8.59
CA ASN A 315 22.52 -2.99 8.96
C ASN A 315 22.65 -1.85 7.94
N ARG A 316 22.62 -0.61 8.43
CA ARG A 316 22.70 0.61 7.61
C ARG A 316 23.76 1.53 8.17
N LYS A 317 24.67 2.03 7.31
CA LYS A 317 25.75 2.91 7.69
C LYS A 317 25.94 3.99 6.63
N GLY A 318 25.98 5.24 7.06
CA GLY A 318 26.30 6.38 6.20
C GLY A 318 27.15 7.41 6.94
N GLY A 319 27.56 8.43 6.22
CA GLY A 319 28.42 9.51 6.75
C GLY A 319 29.59 9.81 5.83
N ASP A 320 30.73 10.17 6.44
CA ASP A 320 31.97 10.41 5.70
C ASP A 320 32.42 9.15 4.98
N MET A 321 32.68 9.25 3.67
CA MET A 321 33.01 8.11 2.82
C MET A 321 34.30 7.41 3.26
N GLN A 322 35.28 8.12 3.85
CA GLN A 322 36.48 7.46 4.38
C GLN A 322 36.16 6.59 5.60
N VAL A 323 35.23 7.04 6.45
CA VAL A 323 34.77 6.25 7.61
C VAL A 323 33.92 5.05 7.16
N VAL A 324 33.11 5.22 6.13
CA VAL A 324 32.30 4.13 5.57
C VAL A 324 33.21 3.08 4.92
N ASP A 325 34.30 3.52 4.26
CA ASP A 325 35.34 2.66 3.66
C ASP A 325 36.36 2.11 4.68
N GLU A 326 36.09 2.24 5.99
CA GLU A 326 36.94 1.76 7.09
C GLU A 326 38.35 2.38 7.15
N LYS A 327 38.48 3.64 6.74
CA LYS A 327 39.76 4.41 6.75
C LYS A 327 39.63 5.73 7.50
N PRO A 328 39.09 5.76 8.75
CA PRO A 328 38.95 6.99 9.49
C PRO A 328 40.29 7.61 9.85
N ASP A 329 40.33 8.95 9.93
CA ASP A 329 41.45 9.72 10.46
C ASP A 329 40.96 10.84 11.40
N THR A 330 41.83 11.77 11.78
CA THR A 330 41.46 12.85 12.74
C THR A 330 40.47 13.87 12.14
N GLN A 331 40.33 13.94 10.84
CA GLN A 331 39.42 14.86 10.15
C GLN A 331 38.17 14.15 9.62
N HIS A 332 38.27 12.85 9.36
CA HIS A 332 37.22 12.00 8.82
C HIS A 332 36.71 11.04 9.88
N GLN A 333 35.69 11.46 10.65
CA GLN A 333 35.19 10.72 11.82
C GLN A 333 33.66 10.51 11.80
N TYR A 334 32.93 11.32 11.04
CA TYR A 334 31.48 11.35 11.10
C TYR A 334 30.83 10.12 10.46
N PHE A 335 30.00 9.43 11.21
CA PHE A 335 29.13 8.37 10.72
C PHE A 335 27.88 8.20 11.58
N ILE A 336 26.84 7.61 11.00
CA ILE A 336 25.69 7.05 11.70
C ILE A 336 25.53 5.61 11.24
N SER A 337 25.49 4.68 12.18
CA SER A 337 25.24 3.26 11.93
C SER A 337 23.99 2.82 12.69
N ASN A 338 23.08 2.19 12.00
CA ASN A 338 21.87 1.57 12.55
C ASN A 338 21.90 0.06 12.29
N ARG A 339 21.95 -0.75 13.34
CA ARG A 339 21.76 -2.19 13.26
C ARG A 339 20.45 -2.55 13.91
N SER A 340 19.55 -3.17 13.19
CA SER A 340 18.24 -3.56 13.70
C SER A 340 17.89 -5.00 13.38
N SER A 341 17.11 -5.63 14.27
CA SER A 341 16.43 -6.89 14.02
C SER A 341 15.00 -6.79 14.52
N ARG A 342 14.08 -7.31 13.73
CA ARG A 342 12.66 -7.37 14.07
C ARG A 342 12.15 -8.80 13.92
N HIS A 343 11.45 -9.26 14.94
CA HIS A 343 10.82 -10.56 14.98
C HIS A 343 9.34 -10.37 15.30
N THR A 344 8.48 -10.53 14.29
CA THR A 344 7.03 -10.38 14.46
C THR A 344 6.34 -11.71 14.27
N PHE A 345 5.47 -12.08 15.18
CA PHE A 345 4.62 -13.27 15.15
C PHE A 345 3.16 -12.83 15.01
N ASP A 346 2.48 -13.38 14.00
CA ASP A 346 1.09 -13.07 13.68
C ASP A 346 0.23 -14.30 13.85
N LEU A 347 -0.95 -14.12 14.45
CA LEU A 347 -2.00 -15.13 14.56
C LEU A 347 -3.33 -14.54 14.08
N ASN A 348 -4.05 -15.26 13.25
CA ASN A 348 -5.42 -14.90 12.88
C ASN A 348 -6.28 -16.15 12.82
N TRP A 349 -7.47 -16.08 13.39
CA TRP A 349 -8.53 -17.07 13.28
C TRP A 349 -9.82 -16.41 12.81
N GLU A 350 -10.27 -16.82 11.64
CA GLU A 350 -11.55 -16.39 11.05
C GLU A 350 -12.53 -17.56 11.07
N ASN A 351 -13.68 -17.36 11.69
CA ASN A 351 -14.77 -18.36 11.74
C ASN A 351 -16.06 -17.76 11.17
N LYS A 352 -16.53 -18.30 10.05
CA LYS A 352 -17.86 -18.04 9.49
C LYS A 352 -18.87 -18.93 10.23
N ILE A 353 -19.51 -18.38 11.28
CA ILE A 353 -20.50 -19.11 12.10
C ILE A 353 -21.67 -19.56 11.22
N ASN A 354 -22.11 -18.65 10.35
CA ASN A 354 -23.15 -18.91 9.32
C ASN A 354 -22.95 -17.92 8.14
N ALA A 355 -23.94 -17.77 7.28
CA ALA A 355 -23.86 -16.88 6.11
C ALA A 355 -23.75 -15.38 6.49
N THR A 356 -24.26 -15.00 7.65
CA THR A 356 -24.36 -13.60 8.12
C THR A 356 -23.38 -13.25 9.24
N ASP A 357 -22.93 -14.26 10.00
CA ASP A 357 -22.19 -14.05 11.23
C ASP A 357 -20.74 -14.54 11.11
N ARG A 358 -19.79 -13.70 11.51
CA ARG A 358 -18.35 -14.05 11.56
C ARG A 358 -17.76 -13.66 12.92
N LEU A 359 -16.85 -14.48 13.41
CA LEU A 359 -15.97 -14.18 14.53
C LEU A 359 -14.54 -14.13 14.02
N ILE A 360 -13.81 -13.06 14.36
CA ILE A 360 -12.40 -12.90 14.02
C ILE A 360 -11.63 -12.70 15.31
N VAL A 361 -10.58 -13.48 15.50
CA VAL A 361 -9.60 -13.33 16.59
C VAL A 361 -8.25 -13.18 15.95
N LYS A 362 -7.55 -12.09 16.24
CA LYS A 362 -6.23 -11.83 15.70
C LYS A 362 -5.30 -11.20 16.71
N GLY A 363 -4.02 -11.41 16.51
CA GLY A 363 -3.00 -10.81 17.34
C GLY A 363 -1.64 -10.81 16.66
N THR A 364 -0.83 -9.85 17.04
CA THR A 364 0.56 -9.74 16.63
C THR A 364 1.43 -9.37 17.81
N SER A 365 2.66 -9.87 17.84
CA SER A 365 3.68 -9.49 18.80
C SER A 365 5.00 -9.28 18.06
N SER A 366 5.59 -8.11 18.21
CA SER A 366 6.81 -7.68 17.53
C SER A 366 7.89 -7.31 18.52
N TRP A 367 8.99 -8.03 18.49
CA TRP A 367 10.21 -7.71 19.19
C TRP A 367 11.16 -6.99 18.24
N PHE A 368 11.53 -5.75 18.57
CA PHE A 368 12.40 -4.90 17.77
C PHE A 368 13.64 -4.50 18.58
N ASP A 369 14.80 -4.97 18.16
CA ASP A 369 16.11 -4.55 18.68
C ASP A 369 16.72 -3.54 17.71
N ARG A 370 17.29 -2.46 18.27
CA ARG A 370 18.01 -1.46 17.48
C ARG A 370 19.20 -0.93 18.24
N LYS A 371 20.35 -0.93 17.56
CA LYS A 371 21.58 -0.28 18.02
C LYS A 371 21.93 0.85 17.07
N ILE A 372 22.03 2.07 17.61
CA ILE A 372 22.48 3.28 16.94
C ILE A 372 23.90 3.57 17.42
N GLU A 373 24.83 3.80 16.52
CA GLU A 373 26.20 4.18 16.81
C GLU A 373 26.60 5.35 15.92
N THR A 374 27.18 6.38 16.53
CA THR A 374 27.78 7.53 15.87
C THR A 374 29.21 7.73 16.37
N ASN A 375 29.91 8.71 15.84
CA ASN A 375 31.24 9.08 16.34
C ASN A 375 31.21 9.68 17.76
N VAL A 376 30.07 10.08 18.30
CA VAL A 376 29.94 10.80 19.58
C VAL A 376 29.08 10.09 20.62
N PHE A 377 28.19 9.19 20.23
CA PHE A 377 27.32 8.44 21.15
C PHE A 377 26.91 7.07 20.60
N GLY A 378 26.39 6.24 21.51
CA GLY A 378 25.73 5.00 21.18
C GLY A 378 24.48 4.79 22.02
N MET A 379 23.44 4.20 21.39
CA MET A 379 22.21 3.79 22.03
C MET A 379 21.86 2.38 21.60
N ASP A 380 21.62 1.48 22.54
CA ASP A 380 21.14 0.11 22.29
C ASP A 380 19.84 -0.10 23.10
N ALA A 381 18.77 -0.40 22.40
CA ALA A 381 17.46 -0.56 23.03
C ALA A 381 16.62 -1.61 22.29
N HIS A 382 15.62 -2.11 23.00
CA HIS A 382 14.59 -2.95 22.41
C HIS A 382 13.19 -2.44 22.73
N GLN A 383 12.26 -2.75 21.85
CA GLN A 383 10.83 -2.47 22.01
C GLN A 383 10.04 -3.73 21.74
N LEU A 384 9.17 -4.10 22.66
CA LEU A 384 8.14 -5.10 22.47
C LEU A 384 6.82 -4.40 22.18
N SER A 385 6.27 -4.60 20.98
CA SER A 385 4.93 -4.12 20.62
C SER A 385 4.00 -5.30 20.47
N TYR A 386 2.75 -5.18 20.93
CA TYR A 386 1.77 -6.25 20.85
C TYR A 386 0.36 -5.69 20.61
N PHE A 387 -0.43 -6.50 19.92
CA PHE A 387 -1.83 -6.22 19.63
C PHE A 387 -2.64 -7.51 19.68
N SER A 388 -3.84 -7.44 20.23
CA SER A 388 -4.85 -8.51 20.14
C SER A 388 -6.22 -7.92 19.95
N GLU A 389 -7.07 -8.60 19.18
CA GLU A 389 -8.43 -8.18 18.89
C GLU A 389 -9.38 -9.39 18.78
N ILE A 390 -10.55 -9.24 19.35
CA ILE A 390 -11.70 -10.10 19.10
C ILE A 390 -12.79 -9.23 18.53
N SER A 391 -13.27 -9.57 17.32
CA SER A 391 -14.35 -8.84 16.66
C SER A 391 -15.41 -9.80 16.14
N TYR A 392 -16.67 -9.41 16.33
CA TYR A 392 -17.85 -10.11 15.84
C TYR A 392 -18.53 -9.25 14.79
N LEU A 393 -18.82 -9.85 13.65
CA LEU A 393 -19.45 -9.24 12.49
C LEU A 393 -20.79 -9.89 12.26
N LYS A 394 -21.83 -9.08 12.05
CA LYS A 394 -23.17 -9.54 11.73
C LYS A 394 -23.76 -8.74 10.57
N LYS A 395 -24.21 -9.46 9.53
CA LYS A 395 -24.88 -8.89 8.38
C LYS A 395 -26.38 -9.16 8.45
N TRP A 396 -27.17 -8.10 8.26
CA TRP A 396 -28.60 -8.16 8.00
C TRP A 396 -28.89 -7.59 6.62
N ASP A 397 -30.15 -7.61 6.19
CA ASP A 397 -30.51 -7.07 4.88
C ASP A 397 -30.08 -5.60 4.70
N LYS A 398 -30.16 -4.79 5.76
CA LYS A 398 -29.90 -3.35 5.72
C LYS A 398 -28.73 -2.89 6.58
N ASN A 399 -28.13 -3.74 7.40
CA ASN A 399 -27.10 -3.36 8.34
C ASN A 399 -25.95 -4.36 8.33
N ASP A 400 -24.73 -3.84 8.32
CA ASP A 400 -23.51 -4.62 8.51
C ASP A 400 -22.82 -4.11 9.79
N LEU A 401 -23.06 -4.80 10.93
CA LEU A 401 -22.55 -4.43 12.24
C LEU A 401 -21.23 -5.13 12.54
N VAL A 402 -20.27 -4.37 13.06
CA VAL A 402 -19.00 -4.86 13.62
C VAL A 402 -18.91 -4.37 15.06
N VAL A 403 -18.68 -5.28 16.00
CA VAL A 403 -18.36 -4.94 17.39
C VAL A 403 -17.07 -5.66 17.79
N GLY A 404 -16.28 -5.03 18.64
CA GLY A 404 -15.04 -5.68 19.07
C GLY A 404 -14.38 -5.02 20.25
N VAL A 405 -13.40 -5.75 20.78
CA VAL A 405 -12.48 -5.30 21.81
C VAL A 405 -11.06 -5.58 21.35
N ASN A 406 -10.16 -4.64 21.58
CA ASN A 406 -8.75 -4.85 21.34
C ASN A 406 -7.88 -4.35 22.50
N PHE A 407 -6.69 -4.91 22.57
CA PHE A 407 -5.65 -4.51 23.49
C PHE A 407 -4.37 -4.30 22.69
N THR A 408 -3.76 -3.12 22.84
CA THR A 408 -2.48 -2.80 22.24
C THR A 408 -1.54 -2.24 23.26
N GLY A 409 -0.26 -2.51 23.10
CA GLY A 409 0.75 -1.94 23.97
C GLY A 409 2.14 -2.00 23.39
N GLU A 410 3.02 -1.22 23.99
CA GLU A 410 4.45 -1.22 23.72
C GLU A 410 5.26 -0.99 24.97
N ASP A 411 6.33 -1.75 25.10
CA ASP A 411 7.27 -1.68 26.18
C ASP A 411 8.66 -1.37 25.60
N PHE A 412 9.22 -0.21 25.94
CA PHE A 412 10.54 0.24 25.49
C PHE A 412 11.56 0.13 26.63
N HIS A 413 12.70 -0.51 26.34
CA HIS A 413 13.77 -0.71 27.30
C HIS A 413 15.13 -0.45 26.67
N LYS A 414 15.93 0.41 27.31
CA LYS A 414 17.34 0.61 26.97
C LYS A 414 18.21 -0.49 27.57
N LYS A 415 19.23 -0.89 26.83
CA LYS A 415 20.30 -1.76 27.32
C LYS A 415 21.43 -0.85 27.84
N LEU A 416 21.76 -0.97 29.12
CA LEU A 416 22.81 -0.17 29.74
C LEU A 416 24.21 -0.70 29.45
N PRO A 417 25.24 0.15 29.39
CA PRO A 417 25.23 1.60 29.52
C PRO A 417 24.81 2.30 28.22
N ASP A 418 24.11 3.43 28.34
CA ASP A 418 23.78 4.29 27.23
C ASP A 418 24.02 5.77 27.58
N SER A 419 24.19 6.62 26.56
CA SER A 419 24.50 8.04 26.73
C SER A 419 23.28 8.95 26.61
N THR A 420 22.05 8.37 26.50
CA THR A 420 20.83 9.16 26.30
C THR A 420 20.07 9.38 27.60
N GLN A 421 19.29 10.48 27.66
CA GLN A 421 18.43 10.81 28.81
C GLN A 421 17.02 10.19 28.68
N ILE A 422 16.75 9.48 27.56
CA ILE A 422 15.44 8.83 27.27
C ILE A 422 15.15 7.77 28.35
N ASN A 423 13.95 7.80 28.91
CA ASN A 423 13.50 6.82 29.91
C ASN A 423 12.86 5.58 29.25
N ASN A 424 12.94 4.45 29.95
CA ASN A 424 12.10 3.30 29.66
C ASN A 424 10.62 3.64 29.88
N TYR A 425 9.72 3.08 29.07
CA TYR A 425 8.29 3.30 29.23
C TYR A 425 7.48 2.04 28.88
N SER A 426 6.24 2.02 29.36
CA SER A 426 5.25 0.97 29.06
C SER A 426 3.90 1.62 28.82
N GLN A 427 3.45 1.61 27.57
CA GLN A 427 2.19 2.20 27.14
C GLN A 427 1.19 1.09 26.80
N LYS A 428 -0.05 1.18 27.30
CA LYS A 428 -1.08 0.16 27.09
C LYS A 428 -2.43 0.83 26.87
N THR A 429 -3.15 0.33 25.87
CA THR A 429 -4.51 0.82 25.53
C THR A 429 -5.47 -0.34 25.43
N LEU A 430 -6.58 -0.25 26.14
CA LEU A 430 -7.74 -1.13 25.96
C LEU A 430 -8.81 -0.36 25.20
N GLY A 431 -9.26 -0.90 24.05
CA GLY A 431 -10.25 -0.29 23.20
C GLY A 431 -11.49 -1.16 23.02
N VAL A 432 -12.68 -0.55 23.07
CA VAL A 432 -13.95 -1.17 22.72
C VAL A 432 -14.60 -0.35 21.61
N PHE A 433 -15.09 -1.02 20.56
CA PHE A 433 -15.65 -0.34 19.40
C PHE A 433 -16.89 -1.03 18.84
N ALA A 434 -17.73 -0.21 18.20
CA ALA A 434 -18.85 -0.64 17.39
C ALA A 434 -18.96 0.23 16.14
N GLN A 435 -19.26 -0.38 15.00
CA GLN A 435 -19.50 0.31 13.73
C GLN A 435 -20.64 -0.39 13.00
N ASP A 436 -21.57 0.39 12.44
CA ASP A 436 -22.69 -0.10 11.65
C ASP A 436 -22.73 0.61 10.28
N ASP A 437 -22.84 -0.18 9.22
CA ASP A 437 -23.06 0.28 7.86
C ASP A 437 -24.55 0.10 7.54
N TRP A 438 -25.34 1.16 7.71
CA TRP A 438 -26.78 1.15 7.49
C TRP A 438 -27.13 1.51 6.04
N LYS A 439 -27.63 0.52 5.30
CA LYS A 439 -28.14 0.65 3.92
C LYS A 439 -29.59 1.17 3.97
N VAL A 440 -29.75 2.49 4.15
CA VAL A 440 -31.07 3.16 4.24
C VAL A 440 -31.88 2.91 2.96
N SER A 441 -31.21 2.97 1.82
CA SER A 441 -31.72 2.61 0.50
C SER A 441 -30.57 2.12 -0.41
N PRO A 442 -30.84 1.55 -1.59
CA PRO A 442 -29.79 1.18 -2.54
C PRO A 442 -28.86 2.34 -2.97
N LYS A 443 -29.35 3.58 -2.79
CA LYS A 443 -28.59 4.80 -3.15
C LYS A 443 -28.00 5.52 -1.95
N PHE A 444 -28.39 5.19 -0.72
CA PHE A 444 -28.00 5.96 0.46
C PHE A 444 -27.56 5.05 1.60
N ILE A 445 -26.28 5.13 1.94
CA ILE A 445 -25.64 4.31 2.98
C ILE A 445 -25.03 5.25 4.02
N ILE A 446 -25.28 4.98 5.29
CA ILE A 446 -24.71 5.70 6.44
C ILE A 446 -23.83 4.72 7.20
N GLN A 447 -22.58 5.06 7.42
CA GLN A 447 -21.70 4.36 8.33
C GLN A 447 -21.55 5.19 9.60
N THR A 448 -21.88 4.60 10.74
CA THR A 448 -21.67 5.21 12.05
C THR A 448 -20.78 4.33 12.90
N GLY A 449 -19.86 4.94 13.63
CA GLY A 449 -18.99 4.21 14.51
C GLY A 449 -18.69 4.98 15.79
N ILE A 450 -18.45 4.23 16.85
CA ILE A 450 -17.99 4.77 18.13
C ILE A 450 -16.92 3.84 18.70
N ARG A 451 -15.92 4.44 19.32
CA ARG A 451 -14.85 3.74 20.01
C ARG A 451 -14.56 4.44 21.32
N PHE A 452 -14.25 3.65 22.34
CA PHE A 452 -13.75 4.12 23.62
C PHE A 452 -12.43 3.42 23.92
N ASP A 453 -11.38 4.23 24.11
CA ASP A 453 -10.05 3.77 24.49
C ASP A 453 -9.70 4.26 25.91
N HIS A 454 -9.10 3.37 26.69
CA HIS A 454 -8.48 3.67 27.96
C HIS A 454 -6.99 3.41 27.86
N HIS A 455 -6.20 4.48 27.97
CA HIS A 455 -4.74 4.43 28.00
C HIS A 455 -4.23 4.56 29.44
N ASN A 456 -3.23 3.75 29.82
CA ASN A 456 -2.73 3.69 31.20
C ASN A 456 -2.16 5.00 31.72
N GLU A 457 -1.61 5.88 30.86
CA GLU A 457 -1.01 7.18 31.24
C GLU A 457 -1.89 8.37 30.86
N TYR A 458 -2.49 8.35 29.66
CA TYR A 458 -3.17 9.51 29.07
C TYR A 458 -4.69 9.48 29.21
N GLY A 459 -5.25 8.47 29.91
CA GLY A 459 -6.67 8.40 30.28
C GLY A 459 -7.59 7.97 29.14
N ASN A 460 -8.77 8.59 29.03
CA ASN A 460 -9.86 8.11 28.20
C ASN A 460 -10.08 8.93 26.94
N PHE A 461 -10.42 8.23 25.85
CA PHE A 461 -10.71 8.84 24.55
C PHE A 461 -12.02 8.25 23.98
N ALA A 462 -12.92 9.15 23.58
CA ALA A 462 -14.13 8.79 22.84
C ALA A 462 -13.99 9.23 21.38
N LEU A 463 -14.14 8.31 20.44
CA LEU A 463 -13.85 8.49 19.02
C LEU A 463 -15.08 8.19 18.16
N PRO A 464 -16.08 9.08 18.14
CA PRO A 464 -17.20 8.97 17.21
C PRO A 464 -16.76 9.24 15.77
N ARG A 465 -17.42 8.56 14.83
CA ARG A 465 -17.23 8.75 13.39
C ARG A 465 -18.55 8.59 12.66
N ILE A 466 -18.75 9.38 11.63
CA ILE A 466 -19.86 9.24 10.69
C ILE A 466 -19.36 9.40 9.27
N SER A 467 -19.87 8.58 8.37
CA SER A 467 -19.64 8.71 6.92
C SER A 467 -20.93 8.39 6.17
N VAL A 468 -21.15 9.08 5.07
CA VAL A 468 -22.35 8.94 4.25
C VAL A 468 -21.94 8.77 2.80
N LEU A 469 -22.52 7.76 2.13
CA LEU A 469 -22.45 7.58 0.69
C LEU A 469 -23.82 7.86 0.08
N TYR A 470 -23.85 8.71 -0.95
CA TYR A 470 -25.03 8.93 -1.76
C TYR A 470 -24.73 8.72 -3.25
N LYS A 471 -25.40 7.73 -3.85
CA LYS A 471 -25.35 7.42 -5.28
C LYS A 471 -26.38 8.32 -5.99
N ILE A 472 -25.94 9.50 -6.46
CA ILE A 472 -26.80 10.51 -7.11
C ILE A 472 -27.39 9.91 -8.38
N SER A 473 -26.55 9.23 -9.17
CA SER A 473 -26.92 8.51 -10.39
C SER A 473 -26.01 7.26 -10.54
N PRO A 474 -26.21 6.40 -11.55
CA PRO A 474 -25.28 5.32 -11.82
C PRO A 474 -23.84 5.77 -12.07
N HIS A 475 -23.63 7.01 -12.51
CA HIS A 475 -22.31 7.56 -12.84
C HIS A 475 -21.75 8.50 -11.78
N PHE A 476 -22.58 9.03 -10.89
CA PHE A 476 -22.18 10.02 -9.90
C PHE A 476 -22.42 9.51 -8.48
N THR A 477 -21.35 9.49 -7.70
CA THR A 477 -21.43 9.20 -6.26
C THR A 477 -20.77 10.33 -5.47
N THR A 478 -21.25 10.56 -4.25
CA THR A 478 -20.62 11.50 -3.31
C THR A 478 -20.51 10.88 -1.94
N ARG A 479 -19.42 11.18 -1.25
CA ARG A 479 -19.15 10.73 0.12
C ARG A 479 -18.83 11.91 1.00
N LEU A 480 -19.34 11.89 2.22
CA LEU A 480 -19.03 12.87 3.27
C LEU A 480 -18.69 12.10 4.54
N GLY A 481 -17.54 12.39 5.13
CA GLY A 481 -17.09 11.73 6.36
C GLY A 481 -16.50 12.70 7.36
N SER A 482 -16.65 12.41 8.65
CA SER A 482 -16.01 13.13 9.74
C SER A 482 -15.79 12.21 10.93
N GLY A 483 -14.72 12.46 11.69
CA GLY A 483 -14.39 11.67 12.87
C GLY A 483 -13.39 12.36 13.78
N LEU A 484 -13.29 11.84 15.01
CA LEU A 484 -12.30 12.25 15.99
C LEU A 484 -11.13 11.25 16.01
N GLY A 485 -9.95 11.73 16.42
CA GLY A 485 -8.76 10.95 16.61
C GLY A 485 -7.94 11.46 17.77
N TYR A 486 -6.93 10.69 18.17
CA TYR A 486 -5.92 11.11 19.13
C TYR A 486 -4.56 10.49 18.79
N LYS A 487 -3.50 11.04 19.34
CA LYS A 487 -2.15 10.48 19.29
C LYS A 487 -1.49 10.56 20.66
N ILE A 488 -0.91 9.46 21.06
CA ILE A 488 -0.13 9.38 22.31
C ILE A 488 1.26 9.98 22.06
N PRO A 489 1.77 10.79 23.01
CA PRO A 489 3.12 11.35 22.93
C PRO A 489 4.21 10.28 22.86
N THR A 490 5.26 10.56 22.11
CA THR A 490 6.48 9.75 22.06
C THR A 490 7.71 10.65 22.01
N VAL A 491 8.81 10.19 22.59
CA VAL A 491 10.12 10.85 22.46
C VAL A 491 10.77 10.60 21.09
N PHE A 492 10.27 9.63 20.34
CA PHE A 492 10.72 9.27 18.99
C PHE A 492 9.89 9.98 17.93
N SER A 493 9.86 11.32 18.00
CA SER A 493 9.22 12.16 16.99
C SER A 493 10.08 12.24 15.73
N ASN A 494 9.43 12.35 14.57
CA ASN A 494 10.12 12.56 13.29
C ASN A 494 10.82 13.94 13.18
N ASP A 495 10.51 14.86 14.08
CA ASP A 495 11.15 16.18 14.18
C ASP A 495 12.54 16.13 14.82
N ILE A 496 12.94 14.97 15.37
CA ILE A 496 14.22 14.79 16.06
C ILE A 496 15.14 13.91 15.22
N ASP A 497 16.31 14.47 14.85
CA ASP A 497 17.36 13.69 14.21
C ASP A 497 17.93 12.65 15.21
N GLU A 498 18.28 11.47 14.73
CA GLU A 498 18.85 10.39 15.55
C GLU A 498 20.11 10.83 16.30
N ARG A 499 20.88 11.78 15.76
CA ARG A 499 22.07 12.35 16.39
C ARG A 499 21.78 13.13 17.67
N ASP A 500 20.57 13.63 17.78
CA ASP A 500 20.15 14.49 18.89
C ASP A 500 19.55 13.69 20.06
N TYR A 501 19.42 12.36 19.94
CA TYR A 501 18.89 11.48 21.00
C TYR A 501 19.61 11.63 22.37
N PRO A 502 20.93 11.91 22.45
CA PRO A 502 21.58 12.21 23.76
C PRO A 502 20.97 13.41 24.46
N ASN A 503 20.45 14.37 23.70
CA ASN A 503 19.92 15.64 24.20
C ASN A 503 18.41 15.60 24.46
N VAL A 504 17.75 14.51 24.12
CA VAL A 504 16.29 14.36 24.26
C VAL A 504 15.92 14.09 25.70
N LEU A 505 15.19 15.03 26.32
CA LEU A 505 14.66 14.90 27.66
C LEU A 505 13.42 13.99 27.71
N PRO A 506 13.20 13.31 28.84
CA PRO A 506 11.96 12.55 29.05
C PRO A 506 10.73 13.43 28.94
N LEU A 507 9.61 12.83 28.47
CA LEU A 507 8.31 13.52 28.42
C LEU A 507 7.87 13.92 29.83
N GLN A 508 7.55 15.20 30.03
CA GLN A 508 7.05 15.72 31.30
C GLN A 508 5.83 16.63 31.06
N ASN A 509 4.71 16.35 31.73
CA ASN A 509 3.49 17.16 31.69
C ASN A 509 2.92 17.35 30.27
N VAL A 510 3.16 16.41 29.35
CA VAL A 510 2.67 16.45 27.98
C VAL A 510 1.34 15.71 27.88
N LYS A 511 0.38 16.30 27.22
CA LYS A 511 -0.96 15.70 26.95
C LYS A 511 -0.96 15.00 25.60
N ALA A 512 -1.85 14.02 25.44
CA ALA A 512 -2.14 13.44 24.15
C ALA A 512 -2.77 14.48 23.20
N GLU A 513 -2.35 14.48 21.96
CA GLU A 513 -2.95 15.29 20.90
C GLU A 513 -4.33 14.78 20.55
N ARG A 514 -5.25 15.67 20.20
CA ARG A 514 -6.63 15.34 19.79
C ARG A 514 -6.94 15.95 18.44
N SER A 515 -7.60 15.19 17.59
CA SER A 515 -7.93 15.67 16.25
C SER A 515 -9.41 15.58 15.93
N VAL A 516 -9.83 16.46 15.03
CA VAL A 516 -11.07 16.35 14.28
C VAL A 516 -10.75 16.49 12.79
N GLY A 517 -11.27 15.55 12.00
CA GLY A 517 -11.07 15.53 10.56
C GLY A 517 -12.40 15.39 9.81
N GLY A 518 -12.43 15.95 8.61
CA GLY A 518 -13.56 15.80 7.69
C GLY A 518 -13.09 15.72 6.24
N ASN A 519 -13.80 14.92 5.46
CA ASN A 519 -13.56 14.77 4.03
C ASN A 519 -14.88 14.71 3.27
N TRP A 520 -14.87 15.26 2.07
CA TRP A 520 -15.97 15.22 1.12
C TRP A 520 -15.43 14.93 -0.26
N ASP A 521 -16.03 13.96 -0.99
CA ASP A 521 -15.67 13.71 -2.37
C ASP A 521 -16.88 13.55 -3.28
N VAL A 522 -16.66 13.85 -4.55
CA VAL A 522 -17.57 13.57 -5.66
C VAL A 522 -16.80 12.74 -6.68
N ASN A 523 -17.35 11.60 -7.03
CA ASN A 523 -16.78 10.69 -8.00
C ASN A 523 -17.72 10.54 -9.20
N TYR A 524 -17.16 10.71 -10.39
CA TYR A 524 -17.79 10.41 -11.65
C TYR A 524 -17.08 9.21 -12.28
N HIS A 525 -17.84 8.19 -12.66
CA HIS A 525 -17.34 7.03 -13.37
C HIS A 525 -18.29 6.68 -14.50
N GLN A 526 -17.76 6.53 -15.72
CA GLN A 526 -18.53 6.15 -16.88
C GLN A 526 -17.70 5.39 -17.90
N LYS A 527 -18.28 4.29 -18.40
CA LYS A 527 -17.74 3.53 -19.52
C LYS A 527 -18.54 3.89 -20.79
N ILE A 528 -17.86 4.40 -21.80
CA ILE A 528 -18.43 4.80 -23.10
C ILE A 528 -17.65 4.05 -24.18
N ASN A 529 -18.27 3.01 -24.77
CA ASN A 529 -17.57 2.07 -25.67
C ASN A 529 -16.32 1.47 -25.00
N THR A 530 -15.13 1.77 -25.56
CA THR A 530 -13.81 1.33 -25.06
C THR A 530 -13.18 2.32 -24.09
N TRP A 531 -13.80 3.47 -23.85
CA TRP A 531 -13.32 4.47 -22.90
C TRP A 531 -13.90 4.22 -21.52
N ASP A 532 -13.04 4.02 -20.53
CA ASP A 532 -13.40 3.97 -19.12
C ASP A 532 -12.81 5.21 -18.43
N ILE A 533 -13.68 6.08 -17.92
CA ILE A 533 -13.29 7.39 -17.40
C ILE A 533 -13.73 7.52 -15.95
N THR A 534 -12.78 7.75 -15.06
CA THR A 534 -13.03 8.08 -13.68
C THR A 534 -12.48 9.47 -13.37
N ILE A 535 -13.30 10.32 -12.76
CA ILE A 535 -12.92 11.63 -12.26
C ILE A 535 -13.35 11.72 -10.80
N ASN A 536 -12.41 12.02 -9.92
CA ASN A 536 -12.72 12.23 -8.52
C ASN A 536 -12.22 13.61 -8.06
N GLN A 537 -13.07 14.34 -7.36
CA GLN A 537 -12.75 15.59 -6.69
C GLN A 537 -13.01 15.40 -5.21
N ALA A 538 -11.96 15.55 -4.39
CA ALA A 538 -12.05 15.44 -2.95
C ALA A 538 -11.60 16.75 -2.27
N PHE A 539 -12.15 16.98 -1.08
CA PHE A 539 -11.80 18.08 -0.17
C PHE A 539 -11.56 17.48 1.21
N PHE A 540 -10.57 18.00 1.91
CA PHE A 540 -10.26 17.55 3.26
C PHE A 540 -9.94 18.73 4.18
N ILE A 541 -10.21 18.52 5.46
CA ILE A 541 -9.81 19.41 6.55
C ILE A 541 -9.48 18.57 7.77
N ASN A 542 -8.32 18.85 8.39
CA ASN A 542 -7.93 18.24 9.67
C ASN A 542 -7.48 19.35 10.62
N ARG A 543 -7.82 19.20 11.90
CA ARG A 543 -7.39 20.07 12.99
C ARG A 543 -6.83 19.19 14.11
N ILE A 544 -5.61 19.49 14.54
CA ILE A 544 -4.94 18.82 15.65
C ILE A 544 -4.84 19.84 16.77
N ASN A 545 -5.51 19.58 17.87
CA ASN A 545 -5.47 20.38 19.09
C ASN A 545 -4.41 19.82 20.04
N ASP A 546 -3.87 20.70 20.88
CA ASP A 546 -2.75 20.41 21.80
C ASP A 546 -1.55 19.76 21.06
N PRO A 547 -1.11 20.28 19.87
CA PRO A 547 0.00 19.68 19.15
C PRO A 547 1.26 19.69 20.00
N ILE A 548 2.02 18.61 19.91
CA ILE A 548 3.29 18.48 20.64
C ILE A 548 4.38 19.05 19.75
N ILE A 549 5.16 19.95 20.31
CA ILE A 549 6.33 20.51 19.65
C ILE A 549 7.57 20.36 20.50
N THR A 550 8.73 20.42 19.86
CA THR A 550 10.03 20.37 20.50
C THR A 550 10.59 21.77 20.73
N LYS A 551 11.35 21.94 21.79
CA LYS A 551 12.10 23.18 22.07
C LYS A 551 13.48 22.82 22.59
N GLU A 552 14.48 23.38 21.95
CA GLU A 552 15.86 23.29 22.38
C GLU A 552 16.15 24.42 23.38
N ASN A 553 16.81 24.09 24.49
CA ASN A 553 17.27 25.05 25.47
C ASN A 553 18.69 25.60 25.13
N SER A 554 19.20 26.53 25.89
CA SER A 554 20.53 27.13 25.65
C SER A 554 21.72 26.18 25.82
N VAL A 555 21.50 24.98 26.35
CA VAL A 555 22.53 23.93 26.54
C VAL A 555 22.44 22.86 25.47
N GLY A 556 21.40 22.92 24.62
CA GLY A 556 21.15 21.95 23.53
C GLY A 556 20.17 20.83 23.90
N ASP A 557 19.59 20.79 25.11
CA ASP A 557 18.61 19.78 25.48
C ASP A 557 17.27 20.04 24.81
N ILE A 558 16.65 18.99 24.32
CA ILE A 558 15.36 19.01 23.60
C ILE A 558 14.24 18.56 24.54
N SER A 559 13.30 19.45 24.80
CA SER A 559 12.10 19.21 25.62
C SER A 559 10.83 19.24 24.76
N PHE A 560 9.76 18.60 25.26
CA PHE A 560 8.45 18.52 24.59
C PHE A 560 7.40 19.31 25.39
N TYR A 561 6.50 19.98 24.71
CA TYR A 561 5.34 20.65 25.31
C TYR A 561 4.18 20.75 24.30
N ASN A 562 2.95 20.92 24.82
CA ASN A 562 1.78 21.14 23.99
C ASN A 562 1.60 22.63 23.73
N GLU A 563 1.34 22.98 22.48
CA GLU A 563 0.87 24.32 22.11
C GLU A 563 -0.64 24.44 22.27
N ALA A 564 -1.09 25.64 22.67
CA ALA A 564 -2.53 25.90 22.87
C ALA A 564 -3.28 26.05 21.54
N GLU A 565 -2.63 26.64 20.55
CA GLU A 565 -3.21 26.82 19.23
C GLU A 565 -2.92 25.61 18.32
N PRO A 566 -3.88 25.21 17.47
CA PRO A 566 -3.80 23.97 16.74
C PRO A 566 -2.91 24.01 15.50
N ILE A 567 -2.57 22.83 15.01
CA ILE A 567 -2.18 22.59 13.61
C ILE A 567 -3.45 22.38 12.79
N THR A 568 -3.52 22.98 11.60
CA THR A 568 -4.61 22.77 10.65
C THR A 568 -4.08 22.41 9.27
N THR A 569 -4.65 21.37 8.66
CA THR A 569 -4.43 21.08 7.24
C THR A 569 -5.75 21.08 6.49
N LYS A 570 -5.74 21.64 5.30
CA LYS A 570 -6.89 21.61 4.41
C LYS A 570 -6.43 21.63 2.96
N GLY A 571 -7.22 21.03 2.11
CA GLY A 571 -6.86 20.98 0.70
C GLY A 571 -7.91 20.35 -0.18
N LEU A 572 -7.53 20.20 -1.42
CA LEU A 572 -8.32 19.51 -2.43
C LEU A 572 -7.41 18.53 -3.19
N GLU A 573 -8.00 17.43 -3.61
CA GLU A 573 -7.37 16.40 -4.43
C GLU A 573 -8.28 16.17 -5.64
N THR A 574 -7.72 16.27 -6.83
CA THR A 574 -8.41 15.92 -8.09
C THR A 574 -7.63 14.82 -8.75
N TYR A 575 -8.25 13.72 -9.14
CA TYR A 575 -7.64 12.80 -10.06
C TYR A 575 -8.56 12.44 -11.22
N ILE A 576 -7.96 12.16 -12.34
CA ILE A 576 -8.57 11.71 -13.57
C ILE A 576 -7.84 10.43 -13.97
N GLN A 577 -8.60 9.38 -14.21
CA GLN A 577 -8.10 8.13 -14.73
C GLN A 577 -8.88 7.79 -16.00
N VAL A 578 -8.16 7.43 -17.05
CA VAL A 578 -8.72 7.10 -18.35
C VAL A 578 -8.07 5.81 -18.85
N PHE A 579 -8.88 4.81 -19.09
CA PHE A 579 -8.48 3.61 -19.83
C PHE A 579 -9.13 3.63 -21.21
N HIS A 580 -8.35 3.31 -22.24
CA HIS A 580 -8.83 3.15 -23.59
C HIS A 580 -8.02 2.05 -24.30
N ASP A 581 -8.61 0.88 -24.47
CA ASP A 581 -7.93 -0.31 -24.98
C ASP A 581 -6.59 -0.58 -24.23
N ALA A 582 -5.47 -0.34 -24.90
CA ALA A 582 -4.12 -0.52 -24.37
C ALA A 582 -3.53 0.73 -23.69
N LEU A 583 -4.25 1.85 -23.68
CA LEU A 583 -3.78 3.13 -23.14
C LEU A 583 -4.35 3.35 -21.74
N GLU A 584 -3.47 3.68 -20.81
CA GLU A 584 -3.79 4.12 -19.47
C GLU A 584 -3.23 5.52 -19.22
N ILE A 585 -4.07 6.42 -18.74
CA ILE A 585 -3.68 7.78 -18.34
C ILE A 585 -4.19 8.02 -16.92
N TYR A 586 -3.29 8.41 -16.04
CA TYR A 586 -3.61 8.94 -14.73
C TYR A 586 -3.08 10.37 -14.62
N ALA A 587 -3.89 11.28 -14.10
CA ALA A 587 -3.49 12.66 -13.79
C ALA A 587 -4.06 13.07 -12.42
N GLY A 588 -3.17 13.47 -11.51
CA GLY A 588 -3.51 13.89 -10.17
C GLY A 588 -3.03 15.32 -9.87
N TYR A 589 -3.88 16.14 -9.25
CA TYR A 589 -3.53 17.45 -8.73
C TYR A 589 -3.93 17.58 -7.27
N ILE A 590 -3.03 18.13 -6.47
CA ILE A 590 -3.25 18.32 -5.04
C ILE A 590 -2.87 19.75 -4.65
N TYR A 591 -3.78 20.40 -3.96
CA TYR A 591 -3.53 21.63 -3.24
C TYR A 591 -3.59 21.36 -1.74
N THR A 592 -2.52 21.69 -0.99
CA THR A 592 -2.46 21.51 0.45
C THR A 592 -2.06 22.80 1.14
N SER A 593 -2.82 23.20 2.15
CA SER A 593 -2.48 24.29 3.08
C SER A 593 -2.37 23.71 4.48
N ALA A 594 -1.15 23.55 4.96
CA ALA A 594 -0.84 23.03 6.30
C ALA A 594 -0.24 24.16 7.13
N LYS A 595 -0.86 24.48 8.27
CA LYS A 595 -0.50 25.64 9.10
C LYS A 595 -0.39 25.30 10.57
N LYS A 596 0.63 25.88 11.20
CA LYS A 596 0.81 26.03 12.65
C LYS A 596 0.13 27.33 13.07
N LEU A 597 -0.98 27.29 13.79
CA LEU A 597 -1.68 28.54 14.19
C LEU A 597 -1.02 29.22 15.39
N TYR A 598 -0.15 28.52 16.08
CA TYR A 598 0.66 29.04 17.20
C TYR A 598 1.89 29.86 16.75
N ASP A 599 2.28 29.78 15.49
CA ASP A 599 3.44 30.50 14.97
C ASP A 599 3.04 31.50 13.88
N ASN A 600 2.90 32.77 14.27
CA ASN A 600 2.52 33.84 13.33
C ASN A 600 3.65 34.23 12.37
N ASN A 601 4.91 33.97 12.72
CA ASN A 601 6.07 34.32 11.91
C ASN A 601 6.33 33.26 10.82
N GLN A 602 6.14 32.00 11.19
CA GLN A 602 6.35 30.84 10.30
C GLN A 602 5.11 29.92 10.32
N PRO A 603 3.97 30.37 9.78
CA PRO A 603 2.69 29.69 9.97
C PRO A 603 2.53 28.41 9.15
N TYR A 604 3.47 28.06 8.27
CA TYR A 604 3.37 26.89 7.44
C TYR A 604 4.19 25.73 8.00
N LEU A 605 3.66 24.52 7.93
CA LEU A 605 4.43 23.31 8.18
C LEU A 605 5.51 23.16 7.10
N SER A 606 6.71 22.77 7.53
CA SER A 606 7.85 22.60 6.64
C SER A 606 7.73 21.39 5.71
N LEU A 607 8.41 21.45 4.57
CA LEU A 607 8.52 20.40 3.58
C LEU A 607 7.17 19.91 3.02
N ILE A 608 6.14 20.78 3.02
CA ILE A 608 4.85 20.50 2.43
C ILE A 608 4.67 21.36 1.19
N ALA A 609 4.61 20.71 0.04
CA ALA A 609 4.35 21.39 -1.22
C ALA A 609 2.89 21.86 -1.27
N LYS A 610 2.71 23.18 -1.49
CA LYS A 610 1.37 23.75 -1.61
C LYS A 610 0.60 23.23 -2.83
N ASN A 611 1.30 22.91 -3.91
CA ASN A 611 0.76 22.38 -5.14
C ASN A 611 1.62 21.19 -5.58
N LYS A 612 1.00 20.06 -5.87
CA LYS A 612 1.63 18.91 -6.52
C LYS A 612 0.79 18.49 -7.72
N PHE A 613 1.45 18.03 -8.75
CA PHE A 613 0.81 17.46 -9.92
C PHE A 613 1.56 16.18 -10.30
N ALA A 614 0.85 15.11 -10.60
CA ALA A 614 1.41 13.85 -11.06
C ALA A 614 0.65 13.38 -12.30
N THR A 615 1.35 12.77 -13.24
CA THR A 615 0.77 12.18 -14.44
C THR A 615 1.51 10.90 -14.76
N ILE A 616 0.77 9.83 -15.01
CA ILE A 616 1.28 8.57 -15.52
C ILE A 616 0.59 8.31 -16.86
N ILE A 617 1.36 7.96 -17.87
CA ILE A 617 0.88 7.52 -19.17
C ILE A 617 1.54 6.18 -19.46
N ALA A 618 0.75 5.12 -19.56
CA ALA A 618 1.23 3.79 -19.89
C ALA A 618 0.51 3.27 -21.15
N TYR A 619 1.23 2.52 -21.95
CA TYR A 619 0.70 1.93 -23.18
C TYR A 619 1.20 0.48 -23.33
N GLU A 620 0.26 -0.42 -23.59
CA GLU A 620 0.52 -1.82 -23.90
C GLU A 620 0.64 -2.02 -25.41
N PHE A 621 1.86 -1.99 -25.97
CA PHE A 621 2.12 -2.12 -27.41
C PHE A 621 1.79 -3.51 -27.93
N SER A 622 1.88 -4.50 -27.06
CA SER A 622 1.48 -5.90 -27.31
C SER A 622 1.30 -6.59 -25.96
N HIS A 623 0.66 -7.76 -25.95
CA HIS A 623 0.52 -8.58 -24.73
C HIS A 623 1.82 -8.86 -23.97
N ASN A 624 2.97 -8.64 -24.62
CA ASN A 624 4.28 -8.92 -24.06
C ASN A 624 5.10 -7.65 -23.80
N PHE A 625 4.66 -6.48 -24.25
CA PHE A 625 5.45 -5.24 -24.14
C PHE A 625 4.60 -4.05 -23.71
N ARG A 626 4.91 -3.52 -22.54
CA ARG A 626 4.31 -2.31 -21.97
C ARG A 626 5.40 -1.28 -21.69
N ALA A 627 5.12 -0.01 -21.94
CA ALA A 627 5.99 1.09 -21.54
C ALA A 627 5.16 2.23 -20.94
N GLY A 628 5.76 2.96 -20.03
CA GLY A 628 5.12 4.09 -19.37
C GLY A 628 6.11 5.21 -19.07
N ILE A 629 5.56 6.40 -18.92
CA ILE A 629 6.24 7.60 -18.46
C ILE A 629 5.44 8.21 -17.33
N GLU A 630 6.14 8.60 -16.29
CA GLU A 630 5.60 9.32 -15.15
C GLU A 630 6.23 10.70 -15.07
N SER A 631 5.45 11.70 -14.68
CA SER A 631 5.97 13.02 -14.32
C SER A 631 5.28 13.54 -13.06
N ALA A 632 6.06 14.02 -12.10
CA ALA A 632 5.58 14.57 -10.84
C ALA A 632 6.19 15.97 -10.63
N TYR A 633 5.34 17.00 -10.58
CA TYR A 633 5.75 18.36 -10.22
C TYR A 633 5.48 18.60 -8.74
N THR A 634 6.53 18.93 -8.00
CA THR A 634 6.46 19.39 -6.61
C THR A 634 6.66 20.90 -6.58
N GLY A 635 5.66 21.61 -6.11
CA GLY A 635 5.70 23.07 -5.99
C GLY A 635 6.60 23.55 -4.85
N LYS A 636 6.65 24.86 -4.64
CA LYS A 636 7.43 25.47 -3.56
C LYS A 636 7.00 24.96 -2.20
N GLN A 637 7.98 24.71 -1.34
CA GLN A 637 7.83 24.28 0.05
C GLN A 637 8.43 25.35 0.99
N TYR A 638 8.07 25.30 2.26
CA TYR A 638 8.73 26.10 3.30
C TYR A 638 9.73 25.19 4.07
N LEU A 639 10.84 25.75 4.49
CA LEU A 639 11.79 25.13 5.41
C LEU A 639 11.53 25.59 6.84
N ASP A 640 12.17 24.95 7.82
CA ASP A 640 12.00 25.31 9.25
C ASP A 640 12.48 26.72 9.59
N ASP A 641 13.40 27.27 8.80
CA ASP A 641 13.87 28.65 8.92
C ASP A 641 12.92 29.67 8.26
N GLY A 642 11.79 29.21 7.68
CA GLY A 642 10.82 30.02 6.96
C GLY A 642 11.20 30.36 5.52
N SER A 643 12.38 29.94 5.05
CA SER A 643 12.78 30.12 3.65
C SER A 643 11.94 29.24 2.71
N ARG A 644 11.97 29.58 1.41
CA ARG A 644 11.17 28.87 0.39
C ARG A 644 12.06 28.17 -0.61
N THR A 645 11.74 26.91 -0.88
CA THR A 645 12.40 26.13 -1.92
C THR A 645 11.90 26.51 -3.32
N PRO A 646 12.67 26.27 -4.37
CA PRO A 646 12.12 26.24 -5.74
C PRO A 646 11.21 25.01 -5.90
N GLY A 647 10.27 25.08 -6.87
CA GLY A 647 9.56 23.88 -7.32
C GLY A 647 10.46 23.05 -8.26
N TYR A 648 10.17 21.77 -8.38
CA TYR A 648 10.91 20.87 -9.28
C TYR A 648 10.01 19.86 -9.99
N LEU A 649 10.52 19.35 -11.11
CA LEU A 649 9.89 18.29 -11.90
C LEU A 649 10.70 17.02 -11.78
N PHE A 650 10.06 15.94 -11.39
CA PHE A 650 10.58 14.57 -11.42
C PHE A 650 9.95 13.86 -12.61
N VAL A 651 10.76 13.13 -13.37
CA VAL A 651 10.29 12.33 -14.51
C VAL A 651 10.90 10.95 -14.41
N ALA A 652 10.06 9.92 -14.55
CA ALA A 652 10.49 8.52 -14.63
C ALA A 652 9.94 7.86 -15.90
N ALA A 653 10.60 6.80 -16.35
CA ALA A 653 10.12 6.00 -17.48
C ALA A 653 10.41 4.53 -17.23
N MET A 654 9.49 3.67 -17.65
CA MET A 654 9.55 2.23 -17.46
C MET A 654 9.22 1.49 -18.75
N MET A 655 9.89 0.37 -18.98
CA MET A 655 9.57 -0.61 -20.01
C MET A 655 9.55 -2.01 -19.40
N ARG A 656 8.51 -2.79 -19.71
CA ARG A 656 8.36 -4.19 -19.33
C ARG A 656 8.24 -5.06 -20.58
N TYR A 657 9.00 -6.14 -20.60
CA TYR A 657 8.90 -7.15 -21.65
C TYR A 657 8.74 -8.54 -21.02
N ASP A 658 7.66 -9.20 -21.35
CA ASP A 658 7.32 -10.54 -20.86
C ASP A 658 7.66 -11.59 -21.93
N TYR A 659 8.48 -12.59 -21.56
CA TYR A 659 8.81 -13.72 -22.43
C TYR A 659 8.60 -15.04 -21.69
N LYS A 660 7.54 -15.74 -22.02
CA LYS A 660 7.12 -17.00 -21.36
C LYS A 660 6.97 -16.78 -19.83
N LYS A 661 7.89 -17.35 -19.06
CA LYS A 661 7.93 -17.28 -17.60
C LYS A 661 8.85 -16.17 -17.06
N LEU A 662 9.45 -15.39 -17.93
CA LEU A 662 10.36 -14.29 -17.60
C LEU A 662 9.68 -12.95 -17.84
N SER A 663 9.85 -12.02 -16.92
CA SER A 663 9.48 -10.62 -17.06
C SER A 663 10.72 -9.75 -16.85
N PHE A 664 11.07 -8.94 -17.82
CA PHE A 664 12.18 -8.00 -17.77
C PHE A 664 11.62 -6.60 -17.58
N VAL A 665 12.10 -5.88 -16.59
CA VAL A 665 11.75 -4.49 -16.35
C VAL A 665 12.99 -3.64 -16.38
N LEU A 666 12.98 -2.60 -17.22
CA LEU A 666 13.96 -1.53 -17.24
C LEU A 666 13.24 -0.25 -16.81
N ASN A 667 13.69 0.35 -15.73
CA ASN A 667 13.16 1.60 -15.22
C ASN A 667 14.28 2.65 -15.09
N CYS A 668 13.95 3.90 -15.36
CA CYS A 668 14.82 5.04 -15.12
C CYS A 668 14.07 6.11 -14.34
N GLU A 669 14.46 6.29 -13.08
CA GLU A 669 13.94 7.33 -12.20
C GLU A 669 14.74 8.62 -12.37
N ASN A 670 14.09 9.75 -12.09
CA ASN A 670 14.70 11.08 -12.14
C ASN A 670 15.47 11.32 -13.45
N LEU A 671 14.83 11.07 -14.60
CA LEU A 671 15.41 11.23 -15.94
C LEU A 671 16.12 12.59 -16.15
N LEU A 672 15.58 13.64 -15.52
CA LEU A 672 16.09 15.00 -15.59
C LEU A 672 17.31 15.23 -14.68
N ASP A 673 17.68 14.24 -13.85
CA ASP A 673 18.76 14.33 -12.87
C ASP A 673 18.66 15.59 -12.00
N TYR A 674 17.42 15.88 -11.53
CA TYR A 674 17.19 16.99 -10.62
C TYR A 674 17.69 16.60 -9.22
N ARG A 675 18.58 17.42 -8.65
CA ARG A 675 19.14 17.20 -7.31
C ARG A 675 19.20 18.50 -6.55
N GLN A 676 18.87 18.46 -5.23
CA GLN A 676 19.07 19.59 -4.33
C GLN A 676 20.53 20.01 -4.32
N THR A 677 21.46 19.06 -4.29
CA THR A 677 22.91 19.26 -4.26
C THR A 677 23.47 20.02 -5.47
N LYS A 678 22.74 20.07 -6.59
CA LYS A 678 23.06 20.96 -7.73
C LYS A 678 22.67 22.42 -7.51
N LYS A 679 21.87 22.71 -6.49
CA LYS A 679 21.39 24.08 -6.19
C LYS A 679 22.11 24.69 -4.99
N GLU A 680 22.44 23.84 -4.01
CA GLU A 680 23.08 24.27 -2.76
C GLU A 680 23.87 23.10 -2.15
N SER A 681 24.88 23.42 -1.34
CA SER A 681 25.50 22.41 -0.47
C SER A 681 24.52 22.03 0.63
N ILE A 682 24.36 20.73 0.87
CA ILE A 682 23.55 20.21 1.99
C ILE A 682 24.39 20.04 3.27
N VAL A 683 25.72 19.96 3.16
CA VAL A 683 26.63 19.80 4.29
C VAL A 683 26.98 21.16 4.88
N ILE A 684 26.81 21.31 6.19
CA ILE A 684 27.16 22.49 6.97
C ILE A 684 28.37 22.14 7.83
N PRO A 685 29.52 22.83 7.72
CA PRO A 685 30.74 22.58 8.49
C PRO A 685 30.53 22.69 10.00
N PRO A 686 31.42 22.07 10.84
CA PRO A 686 32.68 21.44 10.45
C PRO A 686 32.52 20.01 9.94
N VAL A 687 33.37 19.57 8.98
CA VAL A 687 33.30 18.22 8.39
C VAL A 687 33.52 17.08 9.37
N THR A 688 34.18 17.33 10.50
CA THR A 688 34.40 16.35 11.59
C THR A 688 33.12 16.04 12.38
N ASN A 689 32.14 16.96 12.39
CA ASN A 689 30.83 16.80 12.99
C ASN A 689 29.81 17.68 12.20
N PRO A 690 29.50 17.31 10.94
CA PRO A 690 28.67 18.13 10.06
C PRO A 690 27.22 18.16 10.53
N MET A 691 26.53 19.26 10.23
CA MET A 691 25.08 19.32 10.18
C MET A 691 24.62 19.22 8.73
N PHE A 692 23.37 18.83 8.53
CA PHE A 692 22.78 18.74 7.20
C PHE A 692 21.56 19.64 7.09
N LYS A 693 21.43 20.31 5.94
CA LYS A 693 20.23 21.07 5.61
C LYS A 693 19.05 20.13 5.40
N GLN A 694 17.85 20.65 5.62
CA GLN A 694 16.62 19.92 5.30
C GLN A 694 16.60 19.51 3.83
N LEU A 695 16.23 18.25 3.58
CA LEU A 695 16.13 17.70 2.24
C LEU A 695 14.73 18.00 1.67
N TRP A 696 14.67 18.83 0.64
CA TRP A 696 13.43 19.23 -0.02
C TRP A 696 13.28 18.66 -1.44
N ALA A 697 14.32 18.07 -2.01
CA ALA A 697 14.33 17.43 -3.31
C ALA A 697 15.28 16.22 -3.29
N PRO A 698 15.21 15.32 -4.29
CA PRO A 698 16.12 14.18 -4.39
C PRO A 698 17.59 14.56 -4.33
N ILE A 699 18.42 13.72 -3.71
CA ILE A 699 19.88 13.86 -3.68
C ILE A 699 20.60 12.74 -4.45
N ASP A 700 19.93 11.62 -4.68
CA ASP A 700 20.43 10.40 -5.33
C ASP A 700 20.55 10.50 -6.86
N GLY A 701 19.92 11.50 -7.48
CA GLY A 701 20.04 11.79 -8.92
C GLY A 701 19.29 10.79 -9.81
N ARG A 702 19.81 10.61 -11.04
CA ARG A 702 19.23 9.68 -12.01
C ARG A 702 19.60 8.24 -11.66
N VAL A 703 18.58 7.37 -11.55
CA VAL A 703 18.77 5.96 -11.23
C VAL A 703 18.17 5.08 -12.31
N VAL A 704 18.98 4.15 -12.83
CA VAL A 704 18.49 3.13 -13.76
C VAL A 704 18.45 1.80 -13.02
N ASN A 705 17.29 1.14 -13.05
CA ASN A 705 17.03 -0.17 -12.46
C ASN A 705 16.77 -1.19 -13.57
N PHE A 706 17.32 -2.38 -13.42
CA PHE A 706 16.99 -3.53 -14.24
C PHE A 706 16.58 -4.71 -13.39
N SER A 707 15.41 -5.27 -13.66
CA SER A 707 14.86 -6.40 -12.93
C SER A 707 14.51 -7.57 -13.85
N VAL A 708 14.71 -8.78 -13.31
CA VAL A 708 14.26 -10.01 -13.94
C VAL A 708 13.39 -10.76 -12.96
N ARG A 709 12.13 -10.98 -13.31
CA ARG A 709 11.19 -11.82 -12.56
C ARG A 709 11.00 -13.15 -13.28
N ILE A 710 11.15 -14.24 -12.55
CA ILE A 710 11.08 -15.61 -13.05
C ILE A 710 9.91 -16.29 -12.35
N LYS A 711 8.88 -16.69 -13.12
CA LYS A 711 7.79 -17.56 -12.65
C LYS A 711 8.14 -19.01 -12.99
N LEU A 712 8.29 -19.89 -11.99
CA LEU A 712 8.76 -21.29 -12.15
C LEU A 712 7.60 -22.29 -12.27
#